data_9324765ba065db6eb6587239113e4a02
#
_entry.id   9324765ba065db6eb6587239113e4a02
#
_cell.length_a   1.000
_cell.length_b   1.000
_cell.length_c   1.000
_cell.angle_alpha   90.00
_cell.angle_beta   90.00
_cell.angle_gamma   90.00
#
_symmetry.space_group_name_H-M   'P 1'
#
loop_
_entity.id
_entity.type
_entity.pdbx_description
1 polymer ?
#
loop_
_entity_poly.entity_id
_entity_poly.type
_entity_poly.pdbx_seq_one_letter_code
_entity_poly.pdbx_strand_id
1 'polypeptide(L)'
;MCGILATIGDIKQNISQADFHAALKLQSHRGPNDIGFDEFHGNRLGHTRLSILDLSSAGHQPMYSECKGVALIFNGEIYNFKEIRAELESAGIVFNTQSDTEVLLKSYLHLGIDCIQQFIGMFAFIIVDKRVGVDCTYVVRDRLGIKPLFYLPKGNGYIFASEVKSILPLAKQKFNLNKKTVSSYFSYRYSILDETFFEGIKNLKPGSYLRITPSGTEQHQYWQLSNFVDQSEDKGEAYYLKRLDELLHSSIKYRMISDVPFGAYLSGGVDSSLVTAIMSKYSAQPIKTYTIGFSEQGYNEFEYADCVAKLYQTDHKAINIDATEYFDTLNKLVAYKDAPLSVPNEVPLYLMSQELKKEITVVLSGEGADEIFGGYGRIFRSTDDFINQDALKNQQETSALFEKKYGDQQFETDVEHFIYNYSYTKPALKQNLLAKNIDWHTIELALNQKFKQSFNEVSGADYQTKMMYTFETVHLQGLLSRVDTTTMATSVEARVPFVDHRLVEFAFSIPNKYKLKWNSSKDQVLGKNKLADQSSEIHDTPKYILKKVGEKYLPDDVLYRKKMGFPVPLDKWLGGSFADDARKILADKNNIANQVIDTSFVLSLLDDKNLAKNHSLAMKVWMVLNLFAFCSAYKSHLVST
;
A
#
# COMPACT_ATOMS: atom_id res chain seq x y z
N MET A 1 -13.15 7.86 5.16
CA MET A 1 -12.41 8.27 3.93
C MET A 1 -13.37 8.48 2.78
N CYS A 2 -12.94 9.25 1.78
CA CYS A 2 -13.82 9.80 0.76
C CYS A 2 -13.39 9.33 -0.64
N GLY A 3 -14.19 9.63 -1.65
CA GLY A 3 -13.81 9.59 -3.04
C GLY A 3 -13.81 10.98 -3.63
N ILE A 4 -12.77 11.35 -4.38
CA ILE A 4 -12.70 12.60 -5.13
C ILE A 4 -12.70 12.32 -6.62
N LEU A 5 -13.35 13.20 -7.38
CA LEU A 5 -13.37 13.20 -8.84
C LEU A 5 -13.29 14.65 -9.32
N ALA A 6 -12.41 14.94 -10.26
CA ALA A 6 -12.34 16.27 -10.85
C ALA A 6 -12.05 16.24 -12.35
N THR A 7 -12.57 17.22 -13.08
CA THR A 7 -12.12 17.58 -14.41
C THR A 7 -11.58 18.99 -14.38
N ILE A 8 -10.32 19.16 -14.73
CA ILE A 8 -9.59 20.43 -14.65
C ILE A 8 -9.14 20.84 -16.05
N GLY A 9 -9.35 22.12 -16.40
CA GLY A 9 -9.00 22.65 -17.71
C GLY A 9 -10.10 22.48 -18.76
N ASP A 10 -9.78 22.74 -20.02
CA ASP A 10 -10.77 22.81 -21.12
C ASP A 10 -11.10 21.42 -21.71
N ILE A 11 -11.67 20.55 -20.86
CA ILE A 11 -12.15 19.20 -21.28
C ILE A 11 -13.66 19.03 -21.07
N LYS A 12 -14.31 19.98 -20.45
CA LYS A 12 -15.74 19.90 -20.06
C LYS A 12 -16.69 19.81 -21.27
N GLN A 13 -16.32 20.38 -22.44
CA GLN A 13 -17.17 20.38 -23.63
C GLN A 13 -17.54 18.95 -24.09
N ASN A 14 -16.72 17.96 -23.76
CA ASN A 14 -16.89 16.56 -24.13
C ASN A 14 -17.49 15.69 -23.02
N ILE A 15 -17.73 16.24 -21.82
CA ILE A 15 -18.23 15.50 -20.66
C ILE A 15 -19.51 16.21 -20.18
N SER A 16 -20.66 15.54 -20.20
CA SER A 16 -21.90 16.10 -19.67
C SER A 16 -21.89 16.07 -18.12
N GLN A 17 -22.72 16.90 -17.49
CA GLN A 17 -22.93 16.85 -16.03
C GLN A 17 -23.43 15.48 -15.58
N ALA A 18 -24.32 14.86 -16.38
CA ALA A 18 -24.86 13.54 -16.11
C ALA A 18 -23.76 12.46 -16.14
N ASP A 19 -22.84 12.51 -17.15
CA ASP A 19 -21.71 11.59 -17.24
C ASP A 19 -20.79 11.73 -16.01
N PHE A 20 -20.49 12.97 -15.61
CA PHE A 20 -19.65 13.25 -14.44
C PHE A 20 -20.29 12.72 -13.15
N HIS A 21 -21.60 12.96 -12.96
CA HIS A 21 -22.31 12.46 -11.79
C HIS A 21 -22.40 10.92 -11.76
N ALA A 22 -22.61 10.29 -12.91
CA ALA A 22 -22.57 8.83 -13.03
C ALA A 22 -21.19 8.27 -12.69
N ALA A 23 -20.11 8.90 -13.17
CA ALA A 23 -18.74 8.53 -12.86
C ALA A 23 -18.40 8.72 -11.36
N LEU A 24 -18.87 9.79 -10.75
CA LEU A 24 -18.69 10.05 -9.30
C LEU A 24 -19.37 8.95 -8.47
N LYS A 25 -20.55 8.49 -8.85
CA LYS A 25 -21.28 7.43 -8.15
C LYS A 25 -20.55 6.08 -8.15
N LEU A 26 -19.63 5.82 -9.10
CA LEU A 26 -18.85 4.57 -9.12
C LEU A 26 -17.95 4.39 -7.88
N GLN A 27 -17.65 5.48 -7.16
CA GLN A 27 -16.90 5.43 -5.90
C GLN A 27 -17.76 5.72 -4.64
N SER A 28 -19.09 5.55 -4.72
CA SER A 28 -19.99 5.77 -3.57
C SER A 28 -19.71 4.83 -2.39
N HIS A 29 -19.12 3.65 -2.63
CA HIS A 29 -18.68 2.74 -1.58
C HIS A 29 -17.58 3.34 -0.71
N ARG A 30 -16.77 4.28 -1.22
CA ARG A 30 -15.77 5.00 -0.43
C ARG A 30 -16.42 5.98 0.55
N GLY A 31 -17.51 6.61 0.15
CA GLY A 31 -18.18 7.64 0.95
C GLY A 31 -19.70 7.58 0.80
N PRO A 32 -20.39 6.73 1.58
CA PRO A 32 -21.83 6.53 1.44
C PRO A 32 -22.69 7.58 2.17
N ASN A 33 -22.08 8.47 2.98
CA ASN A 33 -22.85 9.35 3.87
C ASN A 33 -23.32 10.62 3.18
N ASP A 34 -22.57 11.14 2.21
CA ASP A 34 -22.91 12.36 1.48
C ASP A 34 -22.26 12.37 0.10
N ILE A 35 -22.86 13.05 -0.86
CA ILE A 35 -22.32 13.24 -2.20
C ILE A 35 -22.46 14.70 -2.61
N GLY A 36 -21.32 15.33 -2.93
CA GLY A 36 -21.27 16.70 -3.41
C GLY A 36 -20.73 16.80 -4.81
N PHE A 37 -21.24 17.74 -5.56
CA PHE A 37 -20.82 18.03 -6.91
C PHE A 37 -21.05 19.52 -7.20
N ASP A 38 -20.08 20.15 -7.86
CA ASP A 38 -20.26 21.51 -8.36
C ASP A 38 -19.37 21.78 -9.59
N GLU A 39 -19.76 22.80 -10.36
CA GLU A 39 -18.96 23.36 -11.44
C GLU A 39 -18.39 24.72 -10.98
N PHE A 40 -17.07 24.78 -10.84
CA PHE A 40 -16.36 25.94 -10.32
C PHE A 40 -15.37 26.50 -11.36
N HIS A 41 -15.68 27.68 -11.90
CA HIS A 41 -14.88 28.36 -12.95
C HIS A 41 -14.45 27.42 -14.09
N GLY A 42 -15.39 26.65 -14.61
CA GLY A 42 -15.14 25.75 -15.73
C GLY A 42 -14.52 24.40 -15.35
N ASN A 43 -14.15 24.19 -14.10
CA ASN A 43 -13.73 22.88 -13.58
C ASN A 43 -14.92 22.20 -12.90
N ARG A 44 -14.95 20.85 -12.90
CA ARG A 44 -15.95 20.11 -12.15
C ARG A 44 -15.28 19.39 -10.99
N LEU A 45 -15.88 19.53 -9.82
CA LEU A 45 -15.41 18.96 -8.58
C LEU A 45 -16.51 18.08 -8.00
N GLY A 46 -16.15 16.85 -7.64
CA GLY A 46 -17.06 15.88 -7.06
C GLY A 46 -16.43 15.18 -5.86
N HIS A 47 -17.27 14.87 -4.88
CA HIS A 47 -16.86 14.25 -3.63
C HIS A 47 -17.90 13.24 -3.14
N THR A 48 -17.47 12.08 -2.68
CA THR A 48 -18.29 11.12 -1.93
C THR A 48 -17.72 11.04 -0.51
N ARG A 49 -18.54 11.31 0.51
CA ARG A 49 -18.10 11.51 1.89
C ARG A 49 -18.36 10.28 2.75
N LEU A 50 -17.34 9.82 3.46
CA LEU A 50 -17.46 9.02 4.68
C LEU A 50 -17.23 9.96 5.86
N SER A 51 -18.27 10.25 6.64
CA SER A 51 -18.20 11.16 7.78
C SER A 51 -17.51 10.48 8.94
N ILE A 52 -16.32 10.98 9.32
CA ILE A 52 -15.50 10.47 10.43
C ILE A 52 -15.24 11.57 11.44
N LEU A 53 -14.90 12.78 10.96
CA LEU A 53 -14.79 14.02 11.75
C LEU A 53 -15.90 14.97 11.32
N ASP A 54 -16.52 15.64 12.29
CA ASP A 54 -17.66 16.54 12.09
C ASP A 54 -18.81 15.83 11.32
N LEU A 55 -19.62 15.05 12.00
CA LEU A 55 -20.69 14.25 11.38
C LEU A 55 -21.84 15.11 10.79
N SER A 56 -21.79 16.43 10.96
CA SER A 56 -22.80 17.34 10.44
C SER A 56 -22.64 17.59 8.92
N SER A 57 -23.62 18.27 8.34
CA SER A 57 -23.56 18.73 6.95
C SER A 57 -22.53 19.83 6.71
N ALA A 58 -21.95 20.44 7.75
CA ALA A 58 -20.90 21.45 7.62
C ALA A 58 -19.60 20.92 7.00
N GLY A 59 -19.34 19.60 7.11
CA GLY A 59 -18.24 18.94 6.42
C GLY A 59 -18.51 18.57 4.95
N HIS A 60 -19.60 19.08 4.34
CA HIS A 60 -19.90 18.87 2.91
C HIS A 60 -18.80 19.42 2.00
N GLN A 61 -18.56 18.72 0.87
CA GLN A 61 -17.58 19.13 -0.13
C GLN A 61 -18.18 19.00 -1.54
N PRO A 62 -17.79 19.88 -2.50
CA PRO A 62 -16.69 20.86 -2.44
C PRO A 62 -16.88 21.93 -1.39
N MET A 63 -15.79 22.24 -0.63
CA MET A 63 -15.78 23.31 0.36
C MET A 63 -15.20 24.58 -0.24
N TYR A 64 -15.78 25.74 0.11
CA TYR A 64 -15.42 27.03 -0.47
C TYR A 64 -14.85 28.00 0.56
N SER A 65 -13.91 28.83 0.11
CA SER A 65 -13.55 30.05 0.84
C SER A 65 -14.73 31.01 0.96
N GLU A 66 -14.73 31.89 1.97
CA GLU A 66 -15.76 32.89 2.17
C GLU A 66 -15.95 33.85 0.96
N CYS A 67 -14.83 34.21 0.31
CA CYS A 67 -14.84 35.03 -0.91
C CYS A 67 -15.30 34.24 -2.17
N LYS A 68 -15.61 32.95 -2.04
CA LYS A 68 -15.96 32.05 -3.17
C LYS A 68 -14.90 31.98 -4.29
N GLY A 69 -13.66 32.41 -4.02
CA GLY A 69 -12.55 32.37 -4.98
C GLY A 69 -11.74 31.10 -4.92
N VAL A 70 -11.92 30.25 -3.90
CA VAL A 70 -11.20 28.98 -3.74
C VAL A 70 -12.19 27.85 -3.47
N ALA A 71 -12.02 26.72 -4.15
CA ALA A 71 -12.77 25.50 -3.94
C ALA A 71 -11.82 24.33 -3.61
N LEU A 72 -12.22 23.45 -2.70
CA LEU A 72 -11.47 22.30 -2.21
C LEU A 72 -12.30 21.03 -2.25
N ILE A 73 -11.70 19.92 -2.73
CA ILE A 73 -12.14 18.55 -2.47
C ILE A 73 -10.99 17.76 -1.85
N PHE A 74 -11.29 16.95 -0.83
CA PHE A 74 -10.31 16.31 0.04
C PHE A 74 -10.71 14.89 0.41
N ASN A 75 -9.82 13.93 0.20
CA ASN A 75 -9.90 12.56 0.66
C ASN A 75 -8.75 12.30 1.62
N GLY A 76 -9.01 12.26 2.91
CA GLY A 76 -7.96 12.03 3.91
C GLY A 76 -8.32 12.46 5.31
N GLU A 77 -7.29 12.55 6.15
CA GLU A 77 -7.31 13.02 7.54
C GLU A 77 -6.05 13.83 7.83
N ILE A 78 -6.20 15.01 8.41
CA ILE A 78 -5.10 15.79 8.99
C ILE A 78 -5.16 15.63 10.50
N TYR A 79 -4.38 14.72 11.04
CA TYR A 79 -4.48 14.31 12.45
C TYR A 79 -4.17 15.42 13.45
N ASN A 80 -3.25 16.33 13.11
CA ASN A 80 -2.89 17.48 13.95
C ASN A 80 -3.72 18.75 13.65
N PHE A 81 -4.94 18.56 13.15
CA PHE A 81 -5.81 19.69 12.77
C PHE A 81 -6.17 20.59 13.96
N LYS A 82 -6.24 20.04 15.17
CA LYS A 82 -6.58 20.81 16.37
C LYS A 82 -5.48 21.81 16.74
N GLU A 83 -4.23 21.37 16.63
CA GLU A 83 -3.05 22.22 16.87
C GLU A 83 -2.95 23.33 15.82
N ILE A 84 -3.07 22.97 14.53
CA ILE A 84 -3.04 23.94 13.43
C ILE A 84 -4.21 24.93 13.56
N ARG A 85 -5.39 24.46 13.92
CA ARG A 85 -6.56 25.32 14.17
C ARG A 85 -6.26 26.33 15.27
N ALA A 86 -5.70 25.92 16.40
CA ALA A 86 -5.37 26.80 17.50
C ALA A 86 -4.35 27.88 17.09
N GLU A 87 -3.36 27.54 16.26
CA GLU A 87 -2.41 28.51 15.70
C GLU A 87 -3.10 29.54 14.79
N LEU A 88 -3.98 29.08 13.90
CA LEU A 88 -4.73 29.96 12.98
C LEU A 88 -5.74 30.83 13.73
N GLU A 89 -6.42 30.32 14.76
CA GLU A 89 -7.30 31.09 15.63
C GLU A 89 -6.53 32.19 16.38
N SER A 90 -5.29 31.89 16.83
CA SER A 90 -4.40 32.87 17.43
C SER A 90 -3.99 33.98 16.45
N ALA A 91 -3.97 33.68 15.15
CA ALA A 91 -3.76 34.66 14.07
C ALA A 91 -5.04 35.40 13.67
N GLY A 92 -6.16 35.22 14.38
CA GLY A 92 -7.44 35.87 14.12
C GLY A 92 -8.33 35.21 13.07
N ILE A 93 -8.02 33.99 12.63
CA ILE A 93 -8.81 33.25 11.65
C ILE A 93 -10.00 32.59 12.35
N VAL A 94 -11.20 32.79 11.84
CA VAL A 94 -12.45 32.25 12.39
C VAL A 94 -12.81 30.94 11.65
N PHE A 95 -13.32 29.95 12.37
CA PHE A 95 -13.79 28.68 11.85
C PHE A 95 -15.29 28.51 12.01
N ASN A 96 -15.93 27.86 11.04
CA ASN A 96 -17.37 27.62 11.01
C ASN A 96 -17.75 26.13 11.24
N THR A 97 -16.79 25.22 11.09
CA THR A 97 -16.99 23.77 11.24
C THR A 97 -15.99 23.20 12.25
N GLN A 98 -16.15 21.92 12.60
CA GLN A 98 -15.17 21.19 13.40
C GLN A 98 -14.29 20.24 12.54
N SER A 99 -14.38 20.36 11.20
CA SER A 99 -13.69 19.46 10.29
C SER A 99 -12.24 19.89 10.05
N ASP A 100 -11.38 18.90 9.83
CA ASP A 100 -10.02 19.08 9.35
C ASP A 100 -9.98 19.64 7.90
N THR A 101 -11.05 19.42 7.12
CA THR A 101 -11.21 19.99 5.77
C THR A 101 -11.20 21.53 5.80
N GLU A 102 -11.89 22.14 6.76
CA GLU A 102 -11.84 23.61 6.91
C GLU A 102 -10.47 24.07 7.38
N VAL A 103 -9.82 23.31 8.25
CA VAL A 103 -8.44 23.61 8.67
C VAL A 103 -7.49 23.61 7.48
N LEU A 104 -7.59 22.62 6.58
CA LEU A 104 -6.81 22.58 5.33
C LEU A 104 -7.09 23.83 4.48
N LEU A 105 -8.37 24.16 4.24
CA LEU A 105 -8.74 25.34 3.43
C LEU A 105 -8.21 26.64 4.03
N LYS A 106 -8.39 26.85 5.33
CA LYS A 106 -7.91 28.07 6.03
C LYS A 106 -6.39 28.13 6.09
N SER A 107 -5.71 26.99 6.28
CA SER A 107 -4.23 26.90 6.19
C SER A 107 -3.72 27.33 4.80
N TYR A 108 -4.36 26.82 3.73
CA TYR A 108 -4.01 27.21 2.37
C TYR A 108 -4.25 28.70 2.11
N LEU A 109 -5.36 29.25 2.59
CA LEU A 109 -5.66 30.68 2.43
C LEU A 109 -4.64 31.57 3.14
N HIS A 110 -4.06 31.10 4.25
CA HIS A 110 -3.09 31.83 5.08
C HIS A 110 -1.63 31.66 4.60
N LEU A 111 -1.22 30.44 4.27
CA LEU A 111 0.18 30.07 3.98
C LEU A 111 0.43 29.67 2.51
N GLY A 112 -0.61 29.64 1.67
CA GLY A 112 -0.50 29.03 0.35
C GLY A 112 -0.23 27.54 0.41
N ILE A 113 0.38 26.99 -0.64
CA ILE A 113 0.63 25.54 -0.73
C ILE A 113 1.64 25.03 0.32
N ASP A 114 2.47 25.89 0.87
CA ASP A 114 3.48 25.51 1.88
C ASP A 114 2.84 25.00 3.20
N CYS A 115 1.53 25.24 3.41
CA CYS A 115 0.79 24.65 4.54
C CYS A 115 0.92 23.12 4.62
N ILE A 116 1.15 22.42 3.50
CA ILE A 116 1.32 20.95 3.46
C ILE A 116 2.51 20.46 4.30
N GLN A 117 3.50 21.31 4.56
CA GLN A 117 4.65 20.96 5.39
C GLN A 117 4.26 20.73 6.86
N GLN A 118 3.20 21.41 7.34
CA GLN A 118 2.74 21.33 8.72
C GLN A 118 1.84 20.10 8.98
N PHE A 119 1.31 19.45 7.93
CA PHE A 119 0.32 18.41 8.08
C PHE A 119 0.92 17.07 8.53
N ILE A 120 0.42 16.53 9.63
CA ILE A 120 0.57 15.14 10.02
C ILE A 120 -0.71 14.44 9.58
N GLY A 121 -0.65 13.65 8.51
CA GLY A 121 -1.89 13.09 7.96
C GLY A 121 -1.66 12.13 6.81
N MET A 122 -2.77 11.67 6.26
CA MET A 122 -2.88 10.89 5.04
C MET A 122 -3.90 11.58 4.13
N PHE A 123 -3.52 11.97 2.93
CA PHE A 123 -4.38 12.84 2.13
C PHE A 123 -4.13 12.78 0.62
N ALA A 124 -5.21 12.98 -0.11
CA ALA A 124 -5.22 13.42 -1.50
C ALA A 124 -6.25 14.54 -1.63
N PHE A 125 -5.88 15.68 -2.18
CA PHE A 125 -6.80 16.79 -2.33
C PHE A 125 -6.55 17.61 -3.59
N ILE A 126 -7.57 18.36 -4.00
CA ILE A 126 -7.51 19.29 -5.12
C ILE A 126 -8.03 20.64 -4.65
N ILE A 127 -7.22 21.67 -4.83
CA ILE A 127 -7.58 23.08 -4.59
C ILE A 127 -7.61 23.79 -5.93
N VAL A 128 -8.74 24.41 -6.25
CA VAL A 128 -8.88 25.31 -7.40
C VAL A 128 -8.95 26.74 -6.84
N ASP A 129 -7.93 27.53 -7.15
CA ASP A 129 -7.81 28.92 -6.70
C ASP A 129 -7.97 29.88 -7.89
N LYS A 130 -9.05 30.63 -7.86
CA LYS A 130 -9.44 31.62 -8.87
C LYS A 130 -9.59 33.01 -8.26
N ARG A 131 -8.91 33.29 -7.15
CA ARG A 131 -8.85 34.66 -6.58
C ARG A 131 -8.23 35.62 -7.58
N VAL A 132 -8.55 36.90 -7.44
CA VAL A 132 -8.01 37.95 -8.32
C VAL A 132 -6.48 37.91 -8.33
N GLY A 133 -5.89 37.78 -9.51
CA GLY A 133 -4.45 37.65 -9.68
C GLY A 133 -3.91 36.22 -9.48
N VAL A 134 -4.79 35.24 -9.14
CA VAL A 134 -4.41 33.82 -9.00
C VAL A 134 -5.28 32.99 -9.94
N ASP A 135 -4.65 32.20 -10.78
CA ASP A 135 -5.32 31.19 -11.62
C ASP A 135 -4.50 29.90 -11.58
N CYS A 136 -4.80 29.08 -10.58
CA CYS A 136 -3.97 27.92 -10.29
C CYS A 136 -4.82 26.78 -9.70
N THR A 137 -4.48 25.57 -10.05
CA THR A 137 -5.02 24.36 -9.39
C THR A 137 -3.86 23.55 -8.82
N TYR A 138 -3.99 23.20 -7.53
CA TYR A 138 -3.08 22.28 -6.88
C TYR A 138 -3.74 20.92 -6.71
N VAL A 139 -3.01 19.86 -7.09
CA VAL A 139 -3.41 18.46 -6.96
C VAL A 139 -2.35 17.78 -6.11
N VAL A 140 -2.66 17.42 -4.89
CA VAL A 140 -1.67 17.05 -3.86
C VAL A 140 -1.89 15.62 -3.38
N ARG A 141 -0.80 14.86 -3.19
CA ARG A 141 -0.80 13.55 -2.56
C ARG A 141 0.14 13.52 -1.36
N ASP A 142 -0.27 12.82 -0.29
CA ASP A 142 0.50 12.74 0.96
C ASP A 142 1.91 12.15 0.76
N ARG A 143 2.76 12.35 1.78
CA ARG A 143 4.20 12.04 1.76
C ARG A 143 4.52 10.61 1.35
N LEU A 144 3.75 9.64 1.86
CA LEU A 144 3.97 8.22 1.65
C LEU A 144 2.94 7.57 0.69
N GLY A 145 2.02 8.39 0.13
CA GLY A 145 1.02 7.94 -0.82
C GLY A 145 -0.03 7.00 -0.22
N ILE A 146 -0.40 7.23 1.05
CA ILE A 146 -1.41 6.43 1.75
C ILE A 146 -2.76 6.54 1.03
N LYS A 147 -3.10 7.76 0.55
CA LYS A 147 -4.33 7.97 -0.21
C LYS A 147 -4.09 7.87 -1.71
N PRO A 148 -4.96 7.16 -2.45
CA PRO A 148 -4.84 7.03 -3.89
C PRO A 148 -5.23 8.33 -4.60
N LEU A 149 -4.52 8.64 -5.70
CA LEU A 149 -4.87 9.74 -6.58
C LEU A 149 -4.39 9.44 -8.01
N PHE A 150 -5.33 9.07 -8.86
CA PHE A 150 -5.08 8.74 -10.26
C PHE A 150 -5.43 9.90 -11.16
N TYR A 151 -4.78 9.99 -12.34
CA TYR A 151 -5.07 11.01 -13.31
C TYR A 151 -4.86 10.56 -14.75
N LEU A 152 -5.62 11.16 -15.65
CA LEU A 152 -5.50 11.02 -17.10
C LEU A 152 -5.35 12.40 -17.72
N PRO A 153 -4.21 12.73 -18.37
CA PRO A 153 -4.12 13.88 -19.27
C PRO A 153 -5.09 13.71 -20.44
N LYS A 154 -5.89 14.72 -20.74
CA LYS A 154 -6.85 14.67 -21.85
C LYS A 154 -7.03 16.03 -22.50
N GLY A 155 -6.63 16.17 -23.77
CA GLY A 155 -6.62 17.47 -24.44
C GLY A 155 -5.78 18.49 -23.66
N ASN A 156 -6.34 19.66 -23.36
CA ASN A 156 -5.67 20.71 -22.61
C ASN A 156 -6.01 20.66 -21.10
N GLY A 157 -6.36 19.48 -20.57
CA GLY A 157 -6.72 19.36 -19.17
C GLY A 157 -6.51 17.94 -18.65
N TYR A 158 -7.16 17.66 -17.51
CA TYR A 158 -6.96 16.44 -16.73
C TYR A 158 -8.28 15.92 -16.15
N ILE A 159 -8.36 14.59 -16.02
CA ILE A 159 -9.36 13.92 -15.18
C ILE A 159 -8.60 13.32 -13.99
N PHE A 160 -9.02 13.65 -12.77
CA PHE A 160 -8.46 13.13 -11.51
C PHE A 160 -9.50 12.34 -10.76
N ALA A 161 -9.12 11.23 -10.13
CA ALA A 161 -10.02 10.44 -9.28
C ALA A 161 -9.26 9.66 -8.21
N SER A 162 -9.96 9.30 -7.12
CA SER A 162 -9.47 8.34 -6.13
C SER A 162 -9.42 6.92 -6.68
N GLU A 163 -10.23 6.57 -7.68
CA GLU A 163 -10.29 5.25 -8.30
C GLU A 163 -10.36 5.36 -9.83
N VAL A 164 -9.66 4.44 -10.52
CA VAL A 164 -9.54 4.46 -11.99
C VAL A 164 -10.90 4.28 -12.67
N LYS A 165 -11.80 3.46 -12.08
CA LYS A 165 -13.15 3.21 -12.64
C LYS A 165 -13.95 4.49 -12.88
N SER A 166 -13.69 5.57 -12.12
CA SER A 166 -14.35 6.87 -12.31
C SER A 166 -13.76 7.68 -13.47
N ILE A 167 -12.51 7.42 -13.86
CA ILE A 167 -11.86 8.04 -15.02
C ILE A 167 -12.37 7.44 -16.32
N LEU A 168 -12.56 6.11 -16.35
CA LEU A 168 -12.83 5.35 -17.58
C LEU A 168 -14.04 5.87 -18.40
N PRO A 169 -15.24 6.09 -17.82
CA PRO A 169 -16.39 6.58 -18.58
C PRO A 169 -16.20 8.01 -19.07
N LEU A 170 -15.46 8.85 -18.33
CA LEU A 170 -15.20 10.23 -18.72
C LEU A 170 -14.15 10.35 -19.81
N ALA A 171 -13.26 9.37 -19.91
CA ALA A 171 -12.26 9.31 -20.95
C ALA A 171 -12.87 9.12 -22.35
N LYS A 172 -14.06 8.50 -22.47
CA LYS A 172 -14.76 8.21 -23.74
C LYS A 172 -13.88 7.54 -24.78
N GLN A 173 -13.01 6.63 -24.34
CA GLN A 173 -12.10 5.83 -25.16
C GLN A 173 -11.84 4.48 -24.54
N LYS A 174 -11.39 3.52 -25.33
CA LYS A 174 -10.82 2.28 -24.84
C LYS A 174 -9.33 2.44 -24.63
N PHE A 175 -8.79 1.65 -23.71
CA PHE A 175 -7.38 1.67 -23.32
C PHE A 175 -6.69 0.39 -23.73
N ASN A 176 -5.44 0.45 -24.14
CA ASN A 176 -4.61 -0.74 -24.23
C ASN A 176 -4.30 -1.28 -22.83
N LEU A 177 -4.20 -2.60 -22.72
CA LEU A 177 -3.64 -3.22 -21.53
C LEU A 177 -2.15 -2.87 -21.44
N ASN A 178 -1.74 -2.21 -20.35
CA ASN A 178 -0.39 -1.72 -20.17
C ASN A 178 0.59 -2.88 -19.92
N LYS A 179 1.39 -3.22 -20.92
CA LYS A 179 2.34 -4.34 -20.90
C LYS A 179 3.42 -4.17 -19.83
N LYS A 180 3.88 -2.94 -19.54
CA LYS A 180 4.86 -2.67 -18.48
C LYS A 180 4.28 -3.02 -17.11
N THR A 181 3.02 -2.63 -16.86
CA THR A 181 2.32 -2.93 -15.60
C THR A 181 2.03 -4.43 -15.48
N VAL A 182 1.67 -5.12 -16.58
CA VAL A 182 1.53 -6.59 -16.59
C VAL A 182 2.85 -7.27 -16.24
N SER A 183 3.96 -6.85 -16.86
CA SER A 183 5.28 -7.39 -16.56
C SER A 183 5.69 -7.14 -15.10
N SER A 184 5.49 -5.91 -14.61
CA SER A 184 5.70 -5.54 -13.22
C SER A 184 4.88 -6.41 -12.26
N TYR A 185 3.60 -6.64 -12.57
CA TYR A 185 2.72 -7.48 -11.77
C TYR A 185 3.27 -8.90 -11.60
N PHE A 186 3.70 -9.56 -12.69
CA PHE A 186 4.25 -10.91 -12.59
C PHE A 186 5.59 -10.97 -11.85
N SER A 187 6.42 -9.93 -11.93
CA SER A 187 7.67 -9.87 -11.17
C SER A 187 7.48 -9.47 -9.71
N TYR A 188 6.61 -8.50 -9.43
CA TYR A 188 6.55 -7.82 -8.12
C TYR A 188 5.15 -7.85 -7.49
N ARG A 189 4.16 -8.45 -8.14
CA ARG A 189 2.75 -8.59 -7.72
C ARG A 189 1.91 -7.31 -7.80
N TYR A 190 2.49 -6.17 -8.18
CA TYR A 190 1.82 -4.87 -8.39
C TYR A 190 2.64 -4.01 -9.38
N SER A 191 2.13 -2.85 -9.76
CA SER A 191 2.91 -1.90 -10.55
C SER A 191 3.92 -1.18 -9.67
N ILE A 192 5.22 -1.30 -10.01
CA ILE A 192 6.29 -0.50 -9.37
C ILE A 192 6.48 0.86 -10.03
N LEU A 193 5.74 1.12 -11.11
CA LEU A 193 5.74 2.38 -11.84
C LEU A 193 4.55 3.24 -11.42
N ASP A 194 4.62 4.52 -11.72
CA ASP A 194 3.48 5.44 -11.56
C ASP A 194 2.43 5.25 -12.68
N GLU A 195 2.25 4.03 -13.16
CA GLU A 195 1.35 3.65 -14.25
C GLU A 195 0.34 2.61 -13.77
N THR A 196 -0.85 2.60 -14.39
CA THR A 196 -1.91 1.63 -14.12
C THR A 196 -1.97 0.55 -15.20
N PHE A 197 -2.87 -0.45 -15.05
CA PHE A 197 -3.15 -1.45 -16.07
C PHE A 197 -3.82 -0.86 -17.34
N PHE A 198 -4.33 0.37 -17.26
CA PHE A 198 -4.87 1.13 -18.39
C PHE A 198 -3.81 2.09 -18.90
N GLU A 199 -3.30 1.87 -20.11
CA GLU A 199 -2.21 2.68 -20.68
C GLU A 199 -2.60 4.17 -20.73
N GLY A 200 -1.74 5.04 -20.18
CA GLY A 200 -1.96 6.49 -20.11
C GLY A 200 -2.61 6.99 -18.83
N ILE A 201 -3.27 6.14 -18.03
CA ILE A 201 -3.75 6.52 -16.69
C ILE A 201 -2.60 6.34 -15.70
N LYS A 202 -2.28 7.40 -14.95
CA LYS A 202 -1.15 7.47 -14.03
C LYS A 202 -1.60 7.65 -12.59
N ASN A 203 -0.71 7.30 -11.68
CA ASN A 203 -0.83 7.58 -10.25
C ASN A 203 0.06 8.80 -9.93
N LEU A 204 -0.43 9.75 -9.15
CA LEU A 204 0.42 10.87 -8.71
C LEU A 204 1.45 10.34 -7.70
N LYS A 205 2.72 10.72 -7.87
CA LYS A 205 3.80 10.27 -6.97
C LYS A 205 3.54 10.67 -5.53
N PRO A 206 3.87 9.81 -4.54
CA PRO A 206 3.89 10.18 -3.13
C PRO A 206 4.75 11.43 -2.87
N GLY A 207 4.37 12.24 -1.88
CA GLY A 207 5.14 13.42 -1.50
C GLY A 207 5.21 14.50 -2.58
N SER A 208 4.26 14.52 -3.52
CA SER A 208 4.27 15.43 -4.67
C SER A 208 2.94 16.14 -4.86
N TYR A 209 3.00 17.26 -5.56
CA TYR A 209 1.81 17.92 -6.09
C TYR A 209 2.00 18.35 -7.55
N LEU A 210 0.89 18.46 -8.28
CA LEU A 210 0.83 19.17 -9.56
C LEU A 210 0.34 20.59 -9.31
N ARG A 211 1.01 21.55 -9.93
CA ARG A 211 0.56 22.94 -10.07
C ARG A 211 0.15 23.15 -11.50
N ILE A 212 -1.15 23.38 -11.72
CA ILE A 212 -1.74 23.57 -13.05
C ILE A 212 -2.15 25.02 -13.19
N THR A 213 -1.64 25.68 -14.22
CA THR A 213 -1.93 27.08 -14.54
C THR A 213 -2.26 27.20 -16.04
N PRO A 214 -2.76 28.36 -16.51
CA PRO A 214 -2.94 28.58 -17.95
C PRO A 214 -1.66 28.45 -18.78
N SER A 215 -0.48 28.67 -18.16
CA SER A 215 0.83 28.54 -18.82
C SER A 215 1.36 27.11 -18.89
N GLY A 216 0.78 26.17 -18.15
CA GLY A 216 1.20 24.75 -18.15
C GLY A 216 1.06 24.07 -16.81
N THR A 217 1.58 22.83 -16.75
CA THR A 217 1.56 21.99 -15.56
C THR A 217 2.98 21.68 -15.12
N GLU A 218 3.24 21.88 -13.84
CA GLU A 218 4.50 21.57 -13.17
C GLU A 218 4.25 20.54 -12.07
N GLN A 219 5.17 19.55 -11.95
CA GLN A 219 5.15 18.61 -10.82
C GLN A 219 6.24 19.00 -9.83
N HIS A 220 5.87 19.14 -8.56
CA HIS A 220 6.78 19.46 -7.47
C HIS A 220 6.79 18.33 -6.46
N GLN A 221 7.98 17.91 -6.03
CA GLN A 221 8.16 17.00 -4.91
C GLN A 221 8.44 17.80 -3.65
N TYR A 222 7.49 17.79 -2.70
CA TYR A 222 7.58 18.58 -1.47
C TYR A 222 8.19 17.80 -0.29
N TRP A 223 8.27 16.46 -0.42
CA TRP A 223 8.89 15.59 0.57
C TRP A 223 9.57 14.41 -0.11
N GLN A 224 10.74 14.02 0.40
CA GLN A 224 11.52 12.89 -0.08
C GLN A 224 12.25 12.22 1.08
N LEU A 225 12.06 10.90 1.23
CA LEU A 225 12.62 10.14 2.34
C LEU A 225 14.16 10.14 2.34
N SER A 226 14.82 10.21 1.17
CA SER A 226 16.27 10.24 1.07
C SER A 226 16.92 11.39 1.87
N ASN A 227 16.20 12.49 2.11
CA ASN A 227 16.69 13.62 2.91
C ASN A 227 16.83 13.28 4.41
N PHE A 228 16.27 12.15 4.86
CA PHE A 228 16.25 11.70 6.26
C PHE A 228 17.06 10.42 6.49
N VAL A 229 17.70 9.89 5.44
CA VAL A 229 18.58 8.71 5.55
C VAL A 229 19.93 9.18 6.06
N ASP A 230 20.05 9.26 7.38
CA ASP A 230 21.28 9.67 8.06
C ASP A 230 21.55 8.74 9.26
N GLN A 231 22.59 7.93 9.13
CA GLN A 231 23.09 7.02 10.17
C GLN A 231 24.53 7.35 10.56
N SER A 232 25.00 8.55 10.26
CA SER A 232 26.38 9.00 10.50
C SER A 232 26.74 9.06 11.98
N GLU A 233 25.77 9.33 12.87
CA GLU A 233 25.94 9.40 14.31
C GLU A 233 25.10 8.33 15.03
N ASP A 234 25.76 7.40 15.72
CA ASP A 234 25.05 6.43 16.58
C ASP A 234 24.80 7.01 17.97
N LYS A 235 23.56 7.40 18.25
CA LYS A 235 23.11 7.98 19.52
C LYS A 235 22.91 6.94 20.64
N GLY A 236 23.12 5.67 20.34
CA GLY A 236 23.01 4.55 21.29
C GLY A 236 21.57 4.02 21.46
N GLU A 237 21.49 2.73 21.83
CA GLU A 237 20.24 1.97 21.91
C GLU A 237 19.19 2.64 22.80
N ALA A 238 19.59 3.15 23.97
CA ALA A 238 18.68 3.79 24.93
C ALA A 238 17.97 5.02 24.35
N TYR A 239 18.68 5.84 23.57
CA TYR A 239 18.10 7.00 22.88
C TYR A 239 17.03 6.55 21.88
N TYR A 240 17.36 5.55 21.04
CA TYR A 240 16.44 5.07 20.01
C TYR A 240 15.21 4.40 20.60
N LEU A 241 15.35 3.62 21.66
CA LEU A 241 14.23 3.00 22.38
C LEU A 241 13.26 4.05 22.94
N LYS A 242 13.78 5.07 23.62
CA LYS A 242 12.96 6.13 24.21
C LYS A 242 12.19 6.89 23.12
N ARG A 243 12.90 7.32 22.08
CA ARG A 243 12.31 8.15 21.03
C ARG A 243 11.31 7.37 20.18
N LEU A 244 11.59 6.08 19.91
CA LEU A 244 10.67 5.20 19.21
C LEU A 244 9.35 5.00 19.98
N ASP A 245 9.43 4.77 21.29
CA ASP A 245 8.28 4.62 22.17
C ASP A 245 7.38 5.89 22.15
N GLU A 246 8.02 7.08 22.29
CA GLU A 246 7.32 8.37 22.19
C GLU A 246 6.59 8.56 20.85
N LEU A 247 7.26 8.25 19.74
CA LEU A 247 6.68 8.41 18.40
C LEU A 247 5.57 7.41 18.14
N LEU A 248 5.68 6.16 18.59
CA LEU A 248 4.62 5.15 18.48
C LEU A 248 3.37 5.61 19.24
N HIS A 249 3.53 6.07 20.48
CA HIS A 249 2.42 6.61 21.26
C HIS A 249 1.76 7.81 20.57
N SER A 250 2.56 8.76 20.08
CA SER A 250 2.06 9.93 19.35
C SER A 250 1.31 9.52 18.09
N SER A 251 1.89 8.64 17.28
CA SER A 251 1.30 8.20 16.00
C SER A 251 -0.03 7.47 16.20
N ILE A 252 -0.10 6.55 17.18
CA ILE A 252 -1.31 5.79 17.47
C ILE A 252 -2.39 6.72 18.04
N LYS A 253 -2.04 7.59 18.99
CA LYS A 253 -2.97 8.55 19.59
C LYS A 253 -3.61 9.47 18.56
N TYR A 254 -2.84 10.01 17.62
CA TYR A 254 -3.38 10.82 16.52
C TYR A 254 -4.37 10.02 15.66
N ARG A 255 -4.07 8.76 15.39
CA ARG A 255 -4.92 7.90 14.55
C ARG A 255 -6.14 7.33 15.27
N MET A 256 -6.26 7.55 16.57
CA MET A 256 -7.49 7.28 17.36
C MET A 256 -8.47 8.46 17.35
N ILE A 257 -8.09 9.64 16.83
CA ILE A 257 -9.00 10.80 16.75
C ILE A 257 -10.12 10.47 15.74
N SER A 258 -11.36 10.36 16.24
CA SER A 258 -12.53 9.96 15.45
C SER A 258 -13.82 10.28 16.22
N ASP A 259 -14.83 10.76 15.51
CA ASP A 259 -16.19 10.96 16.04
C ASP A 259 -17.07 9.73 15.80
N VAL A 260 -16.52 8.66 15.20
CA VAL A 260 -17.18 7.37 14.95
C VAL A 260 -16.42 6.22 15.63
N PRO A 261 -17.07 5.07 15.86
CA PRO A 261 -16.42 3.91 16.47
C PRO A 261 -15.21 3.42 15.68
N PHE A 262 -14.14 3.05 16.40
CA PHE A 262 -12.90 2.53 15.83
C PHE A 262 -12.46 1.22 16.51
N GLY A 263 -11.54 0.51 15.85
CA GLY A 263 -10.95 -0.75 16.35
C GLY A 263 -9.59 -1.02 15.74
N ALA A 264 -9.10 -2.25 15.86
CA ALA A 264 -7.81 -2.67 15.31
C ALA A 264 -7.86 -4.06 14.69
N TYR A 265 -7.03 -4.29 13.67
CA TYR A 265 -6.64 -5.62 13.25
C TYR A 265 -5.70 -6.23 14.29
N LEU A 266 -5.92 -7.48 14.65
CA LEU A 266 -5.13 -8.19 15.65
C LEU A 266 -4.77 -9.60 15.15
N SER A 267 -3.59 -9.76 14.57
CA SER A 267 -3.08 -11.07 14.12
C SER A 267 -2.27 -11.82 15.19
N GLY A 268 -2.05 -11.20 16.37
CA GLY A 268 -1.11 -11.73 17.34
C GLY A 268 0.36 -11.63 16.94
N GLY A 269 0.69 -10.93 15.85
CA GLY A 269 2.04 -10.51 15.50
C GLY A 269 2.47 -9.26 16.26
N VAL A 270 3.78 -8.99 16.33
CA VAL A 270 4.36 -7.87 17.11
C VAL A 270 3.68 -6.54 16.78
N ASP A 271 3.49 -6.24 15.49
CA ASP A 271 3.03 -4.93 15.01
C ASP A 271 1.59 -4.65 15.43
N SER A 272 0.66 -5.54 15.07
CA SER A 272 -0.76 -5.42 15.40
C SER A 272 -1.01 -5.49 16.92
N SER A 273 -0.23 -6.32 17.61
CA SER A 273 -0.32 -6.45 19.07
C SER A 273 0.15 -5.18 19.77
N LEU A 274 1.23 -4.55 19.29
CA LEU A 274 1.74 -3.30 19.84
C LEU A 274 0.79 -2.13 19.59
N VAL A 275 0.18 -2.06 18.41
CA VAL A 275 -0.88 -1.09 18.11
C VAL A 275 -2.05 -1.26 19.10
N THR A 276 -2.56 -2.48 19.26
CA THR A 276 -3.67 -2.79 20.17
C THR A 276 -3.32 -2.46 21.62
N ALA A 277 -2.13 -2.83 22.07
CA ALA A 277 -1.64 -2.58 23.43
C ALA A 277 -1.58 -1.07 23.76
N ILE A 278 -1.08 -0.27 22.84
CA ILE A 278 -0.99 1.19 23.02
C ILE A 278 -2.38 1.82 22.93
N MET A 279 -3.24 1.38 21.99
CA MET A 279 -4.63 1.87 21.89
C MET A 279 -5.39 1.64 23.22
N SER A 280 -5.23 0.48 23.83
CA SER A 280 -5.91 0.12 25.08
C SER A 280 -5.51 1.03 26.25
N LYS A 281 -4.35 1.67 26.22
CA LYS A 281 -3.94 2.68 27.22
C LYS A 281 -4.69 4.01 27.11
N TYR A 282 -5.19 4.33 25.92
CA TYR A 282 -5.84 5.62 25.63
C TYR A 282 -7.35 5.51 25.51
N SER A 283 -7.90 4.31 25.51
CA SER A 283 -9.35 4.06 25.44
C SER A 283 -9.94 3.75 26.80
N ALA A 284 -11.04 4.40 27.15
CA ALA A 284 -11.83 4.07 28.35
C ALA A 284 -12.73 2.83 28.17
N GLN A 285 -12.94 2.39 26.92
CA GLN A 285 -13.75 1.24 26.56
C GLN A 285 -12.88 0.13 25.96
N PRO A 286 -13.27 -1.15 26.07
CA PRO A 286 -12.57 -2.23 25.37
C PRO A 286 -12.42 -1.94 23.88
N ILE A 287 -11.20 -2.08 23.37
CA ILE A 287 -10.94 -1.91 21.93
C ILE A 287 -11.56 -3.08 21.17
N LYS A 288 -12.32 -2.80 20.13
CA LYS A 288 -12.81 -3.82 19.21
C LYS A 288 -11.64 -4.33 18.35
N THR A 289 -11.39 -5.63 18.39
CA THR A 289 -10.28 -6.24 17.65
C THR A 289 -10.76 -7.41 16.81
N TYR A 290 -10.11 -7.58 15.65
CA TYR A 290 -10.55 -8.55 14.66
C TYR A 290 -9.35 -9.34 14.13
N THR A 291 -9.53 -10.66 14.02
CA THR A 291 -8.61 -11.55 13.32
C THR A 291 -9.35 -12.40 12.32
N ILE A 292 -8.66 -12.87 11.30
CA ILE A 292 -9.22 -13.73 10.28
C ILE A 292 -8.26 -14.88 9.96
N GLY A 293 -8.78 -16.04 9.61
CA GLY A 293 -8.01 -17.22 9.27
C GLY A 293 -8.83 -18.20 8.46
N PHE A 294 -8.24 -19.37 8.24
CA PHE A 294 -8.82 -20.46 7.46
C PHE A 294 -9.01 -21.70 8.32
N SER A 295 -9.97 -22.56 7.95
CA SER A 295 -10.24 -23.82 8.62
C SER A 295 -9.10 -24.84 8.44
N GLU A 296 -8.29 -24.65 7.41
CA GLU A 296 -7.14 -25.52 7.12
C GLU A 296 -6.08 -25.40 8.19
N GLN A 297 -5.61 -26.55 8.68
CA GLN A 297 -4.59 -26.60 9.74
C GLN A 297 -3.29 -25.90 9.30
N GLY A 298 -2.78 -25.00 10.15
CA GLY A 298 -1.57 -24.23 9.92
C GLY A 298 -1.79 -22.93 9.11
N TYR A 299 -3.05 -22.54 8.89
CA TYR A 299 -3.40 -21.34 8.15
C TYR A 299 -4.18 -20.29 9.00
N ASN A 300 -4.07 -20.35 10.31
CA ASN A 300 -4.61 -19.33 11.23
C ASN A 300 -3.64 -19.04 12.38
N GLU A 301 -3.81 -17.89 13.00
CA GLU A 301 -3.02 -17.40 14.14
C GLU A 301 -3.93 -17.04 15.33
N PHE A 302 -5.12 -17.64 15.43
CA PHE A 302 -6.14 -17.29 16.43
C PHE A 302 -5.62 -17.37 17.87
N GLU A 303 -4.83 -18.37 18.21
CA GLU A 303 -4.28 -18.54 19.56
C GLU A 303 -3.43 -17.34 20.02
N TYR A 304 -2.64 -16.77 19.11
CA TYR A 304 -1.79 -15.61 19.43
C TYR A 304 -2.62 -14.32 19.53
N ALA A 305 -3.62 -14.16 18.66
CA ALA A 305 -4.56 -13.05 18.74
C ALA A 305 -5.35 -13.09 20.05
N ASP A 306 -5.85 -14.26 20.43
CA ASP A 306 -6.57 -14.51 21.69
C ASP A 306 -5.72 -14.20 22.93
N CYS A 307 -4.41 -14.53 22.91
CA CYS A 307 -3.49 -14.20 23.99
C CYS A 307 -3.46 -12.69 24.26
N VAL A 308 -3.28 -11.90 23.20
CA VAL A 308 -3.24 -10.43 23.29
C VAL A 308 -4.62 -9.86 23.64
N ALA A 309 -5.69 -10.42 23.07
CA ALA A 309 -7.05 -10.00 23.35
C ALA A 309 -7.41 -10.17 24.82
N LYS A 310 -7.04 -11.30 25.44
CA LYS A 310 -7.22 -11.55 26.87
C LYS A 310 -6.37 -10.63 27.74
N LEU A 311 -5.10 -10.40 27.36
CA LEU A 311 -4.19 -9.52 28.10
C LEU A 311 -4.72 -8.08 28.20
N TYR A 312 -5.29 -7.57 27.11
CA TYR A 312 -5.80 -6.20 27.02
C TYR A 312 -7.34 -6.10 27.14
N GLN A 313 -8.03 -7.22 27.42
CA GLN A 313 -9.47 -7.29 27.59
C GLN A 313 -10.23 -6.63 26.41
N THR A 314 -9.78 -6.92 25.19
CA THR A 314 -10.43 -6.38 23.98
C THR A 314 -11.74 -7.11 23.68
N ASP A 315 -12.67 -6.42 23.00
CA ASP A 315 -13.85 -7.04 22.39
C ASP A 315 -13.40 -7.69 21.07
N HIS A 316 -13.01 -8.98 21.14
CA HIS A 316 -12.33 -9.70 20.08
C HIS A 316 -13.24 -10.60 19.26
N LYS A 317 -13.12 -10.50 17.92
CA LYS A 317 -13.80 -11.37 16.96
C LYS A 317 -12.81 -12.12 16.07
N ALA A 318 -12.88 -13.45 16.08
CA ALA A 318 -12.19 -14.31 15.13
C ALA A 318 -13.15 -14.71 13.98
N ILE A 319 -12.71 -14.53 12.73
CA ILE A 319 -13.49 -14.79 11.52
C ILE A 319 -12.83 -15.92 10.76
N ASN A 320 -13.62 -16.90 10.32
CA ASN A 320 -13.15 -18.05 9.56
C ASN A 320 -13.75 -18.04 8.16
N ILE A 321 -12.95 -18.30 7.14
CA ILE A 321 -13.37 -18.32 5.73
C ILE A 321 -13.03 -19.66 5.06
N ASP A 322 -13.81 -20.00 4.02
CA ASP A 322 -13.62 -21.18 3.20
C ASP A 322 -13.22 -20.86 1.73
N ALA A 323 -12.90 -21.89 0.96
CA ALA A 323 -12.46 -21.77 -0.43
C ALA A 323 -13.54 -21.15 -1.35
N THR A 324 -14.80 -21.52 -1.16
CA THR A 324 -15.90 -21.05 -2.03
C THR A 324 -16.10 -19.55 -1.87
N GLU A 325 -16.19 -19.08 -0.63
CA GLU A 325 -16.31 -17.66 -0.29
C GLU A 325 -15.13 -16.85 -0.83
N TYR A 326 -13.93 -17.43 -0.78
CA TYR A 326 -12.72 -16.79 -1.30
C TYR A 326 -12.81 -16.49 -2.80
N PHE A 327 -13.09 -17.49 -3.64
CA PHE A 327 -13.09 -17.32 -5.10
C PHE A 327 -14.28 -16.52 -5.62
N ASP A 328 -15.44 -16.61 -5.00
CA ASP A 328 -16.61 -15.77 -5.30
C ASP A 328 -16.32 -14.28 -5.02
N THR A 329 -15.56 -14.01 -3.98
CA THR A 329 -15.19 -12.65 -3.58
C THR A 329 -14.09 -12.06 -4.46
N LEU A 330 -13.17 -12.87 -4.98
CA LEU A 330 -12.04 -12.42 -5.79
C LEU A 330 -12.48 -11.56 -6.98
N ASN A 331 -13.47 -12.03 -7.76
CA ASN A 331 -13.96 -11.31 -8.93
C ASN A 331 -14.58 -9.94 -8.57
N LYS A 332 -15.29 -9.86 -7.45
CA LYS A 332 -15.85 -8.60 -6.93
C LYS A 332 -14.74 -7.63 -6.53
N LEU A 333 -13.73 -8.13 -5.81
CA LEU A 333 -12.66 -7.31 -5.28
C LEU A 333 -11.74 -6.74 -6.38
N VAL A 334 -11.51 -7.50 -7.45
CA VAL A 334 -10.80 -7.01 -8.65
C VAL A 334 -11.48 -5.76 -9.23
N ALA A 335 -12.82 -5.73 -9.26
CA ALA A 335 -13.59 -4.58 -9.74
C ALA A 335 -13.53 -3.37 -8.75
N TYR A 336 -13.31 -3.59 -7.47
CA TYR A 336 -13.05 -2.51 -6.51
C TYR A 336 -11.63 -1.95 -6.66
N LYS A 337 -10.66 -2.81 -6.96
CA LYS A 337 -9.24 -2.42 -7.01
C LYS A 337 -8.84 -1.71 -8.31
N ASP A 338 -9.59 -1.89 -9.40
CA ASP A 338 -9.21 -1.43 -10.74
C ASP A 338 -7.89 -2.03 -11.26
N ALA A 339 -7.51 -3.18 -10.69
CA ALA A 339 -6.28 -3.92 -10.97
C ALA A 339 -6.43 -5.39 -10.54
N PRO A 340 -5.62 -6.31 -11.05
CA PRO A 340 -5.47 -7.63 -10.44
C PRO A 340 -5.06 -7.53 -8.98
N LEU A 341 -5.51 -8.46 -8.13
CA LEU A 341 -5.10 -8.51 -6.73
C LEU A 341 -3.60 -8.79 -6.62
N SER A 342 -2.93 -8.09 -5.73
CA SER A 342 -1.47 -8.19 -5.53
C SER A 342 -1.07 -9.45 -4.76
N VAL A 343 -1.87 -9.78 -3.74
CA VAL A 343 -1.62 -10.91 -2.84
C VAL A 343 -2.92 -11.61 -2.47
N PRO A 344 -2.88 -12.92 -2.23
CA PRO A 344 -4.08 -13.69 -1.92
C PRO A 344 -4.84 -13.22 -0.69
N ASN A 345 -4.16 -12.65 0.28
CA ASN A 345 -4.78 -12.19 1.53
C ASN A 345 -5.61 -10.89 1.39
N GLU A 346 -5.72 -10.30 0.20
CA GLU A 346 -6.66 -9.19 -0.05
C GLU A 346 -8.11 -9.64 0.12
N VAL A 347 -8.44 -10.85 -0.31
CA VAL A 347 -9.80 -11.39 -0.16
C VAL A 347 -10.18 -11.55 1.31
N PRO A 348 -9.39 -12.24 2.16
CA PRO A 348 -9.64 -12.27 3.61
C PRO A 348 -9.77 -10.88 4.24
N LEU A 349 -8.89 -9.94 3.90
CA LEU A 349 -8.96 -8.57 4.44
C LEU A 349 -10.28 -7.88 4.07
N TYR A 350 -10.76 -8.06 2.85
CA TYR A 350 -12.06 -7.53 2.44
C TYR A 350 -13.22 -8.17 3.22
N LEU A 351 -13.23 -9.49 3.36
CA LEU A 351 -14.26 -10.22 4.11
C LEU A 351 -14.25 -9.81 5.60
N MET A 352 -13.07 -9.67 6.18
CA MET A 352 -12.92 -9.11 7.53
C MET A 352 -13.48 -7.69 7.62
N SER A 353 -13.23 -6.85 6.61
CA SER A 353 -13.73 -5.47 6.59
C SER A 353 -15.25 -5.39 6.46
N GLN A 354 -15.90 -6.36 5.82
CA GLN A 354 -17.37 -6.48 5.81
C GLN A 354 -17.94 -6.73 7.21
N GLU A 355 -17.27 -7.58 8.00
CA GLU A 355 -17.69 -7.83 9.39
C GLU A 355 -17.41 -6.62 10.29
N LEU A 356 -16.24 -6.00 10.15
CA LEU A 356 -15.88 -4.77 10.88
C LEU A 356 -16.90 -3.65 10.67
N LYS A 357 -17.37 -3.45 9.44
CA LYS A 357 -18.32 -2.37 9.08
C LYS A 357 -19.61 -2.42 9.89
N LYS A 358 -19.99 -3.57 10.37
CA LYS A 358 -21.21 -3.73 11.21
C LYS A 358 -21.09 -2.99 12.55
N GLU A 359 -19.88 -2.73 13.02
CA GLU A 359 -19.62 -2.21 14.37
C GLU A 359 -18.68 -0.99 14.40
N ILE A 360 -17.78 -0.83 13.43
CA ILE A 360 -16.81 0.26 13.39
C ILE A 360 -16.71 0.87 11.99
N THR A 361 -16.19 2.07 11.92
CA THR A 361 -15.93 2.79 10.66
C THR A 361 -14.44 3.07 10.45
N VAL A 362 -13.63 3.00 11.51
CA VAL A 362 -12.18 3.22 11.47
C VAL A 362 -11.46 2.00 12.04
N VAL A 363 -10.40 1.53 11.37
CA VAL A 363 -9.57 0.42 11.86
C VAL A 363 -8.08 0.78 11.79
N LEU A 364 -7.34 0.52 12.89
CA LEU A 364 -5.89 0.67 12.89
C LEU A 364 -5.22 -0.64 12.50
N SER A 365 -4.14 -0.53 11.69
CA SER A 365 -3.38 -1.66 11.14
C SER A 365 -1.89 -1.57 11.49
N GLY A 366 -1.22 -2.71 11.59
CA GLY A 366 0.23 -2.81 11.80
C GLY A 366 1.09 -2.68 10.52
N GLU A 367 0.49 -2.30 9.38
CA GLU A 367 1.21 -2.16 8.11
C GLU A 367 2.32 -1.09 8.18
N GLY A 368 3.43 -1.34 7.48
CA GLY A 368 4.59 -0.45 7.40
C GLY A 368 5.73 -0.79 8.38
N ALA A 369 5.46 -1.57 9.43
CA ALA A 369 6.46 -1.90 10.44
C ALA A 369 7.59 -2.80 9.90
N ASP A 370 7.28 -3.72 9.00
CA ASP A 370 8.26 -4.63 8.39
C ASP A 370 9.29 -3.87 7.55
N GLU A 371 8.84 -2.87 6.82
CA GLU A 371 9.63 -2.06 5.88
C GLU A 371 10.68 -1.23 6.62
N ILE A 372 10.27 -0.54 7.69
CA ILE A 372 11.15 0.41 8.40
C ILE A 372 12.01 -0.23 9.49
N PHE A 373 11.60 -1.39 10.04
CA PHE A 373 12.34 -2.07 11.12
C PHE A 373 12.96 -3.41 10.72
N GLY A 374 12.95 -3.76 9.44
CA GLY A 374 13.63 -4.96 8.95
C GLY A 374 12.90 -6.27 9.26
N GLY A 375 11.56 -6.27 9.18
CA GLY A 375 10.74 -7.44 9.51
C GLY A 375 10.78 -8.57 8.48
N TYR A 376 11.24 -8.31 7.27
CA TYR A 376 11.52 -9.35 6.26
C TYR A 376 12.94 -9.89 6.42
N GLY A 377 13.25 -10.47 7.58
CA GLY A 377 14.60 -10.82 8.00
C GLY A 377 15.41 -11.55 6.94
N ARG A 378 14.84 -12.60 6.30
CA ARG A 378 15.52 -13.35 5.25
C ARG A 378 15.89 -12.52 4.03
N ILE A 379 15.04 -11.53 3.68
CA ILE A 379 15.29 -10.62 2.55
C ILE A 379 16.37 -9.62 2.92
N PHE A 380 16.22 -8.92 4.05
CA PHE A 380 17.20 -7.92 4.45
C PHE A 380 18.53 -8.49 4.88
N ARG A 381 18.57 -9.73 5.38
CA ARG A 381 19.81 -10.46 5.68
C ARG A 381 20.49 -11.02 4.42
N SER A 382 19.81 -11.12 3.27
CA SER A 382 20.43 -11.58 2.02
C SER A 382 21.54 -10.65 1.50
N THR A 383 21.72 -9.46 2.10
CA THR A 383 22.91 -8.64 1.90
C THR A 383 24.21 -9.40 2.23
N ASP A 384 24.16 -10.26 3.25
CA ASP A 384 25.30 -11.13 3.61
C ASP A 384 25.53 -12.21 2.55
N ASP A 385 24.48 -12.74 1.89
CA ASP A 385 24.61 -13.67 0.77
C ASP A 385 25.38 -13.04 -0.40
N PHE A 386 25.08 -11.78 -0.73
CA PHE A 386 25.79 -11.03 -1.77
C PHE A 386 27.25 -10.77 -1.41
N ILE A 387 27.50 -10.27 -0.20
CA ILE A 387 28.86 -9.93 0.27
C ILE A 387 29.77 -11.18 0.31
N ASN A 388 29.21 -12.32 0.70
CA ASN A 388 29.95 -13.57 0.89
C ASN A 388 29.71 -14.58 -0.24
N GLN A 389 29.20 -14.18 -1.41
CA GLN A 389 28.76 -15.08 -2.47
C GLN A 389 29.84 -16.09 -2.92
N ASP A 390 31.11 -15.66 -3.04
CA ASP A 390 32.20 -16.56 -3.44
C ASP A 390 32.51 -17.62 -2.37
N ALA A 391 32.48 -17.24 -1.11
CA ALA A 391 32.68 -18.17 0.00
C ALA A 391 31.52 -19.18 0.08
N LEU A 392 30.28 -18.71 -0.02
CA LEU A 392 29.08 -19.54 0.04
C LEU A 392 28.96 -20.54 -1.13
N LYS A 393 29.44 -20.16 -2.32
CA LYS A 393 29.51 -21.04 -3.49
C LYS A 393 30.54 -22.17 -3.34
N ASN A 394 31.66 -21.88 -2.68
CA ASN A 394 32.79 -22.81 -2.61
C ASN A 394 32.79 -23.67 -1.35
N GLN A 395 31.92 -23.44 -0.38
CA GLN A 395 31.80 -24.27 0.82
C GLN A 395 30.87 -25.46 0.59
N GLN A 396 31.29 -26.65 0.99
CA GLN A 396 30.56 -27.90 0.81
C GLN A 396 29.14 -27.87 1.40
N GLU A 397 28.95 -27.18 2.54
CA GLU A 397 27.67 -27.13 3.25
C GLU A 397 26.66 -26.13 2.62
N THR A 398 27.12 -25.10 1.93
CA THR A 398 26.26 -24.03 1.40
C THR A 398 26.14 -24.02 -0.11
N SER A 399 27.07 -24.62 -0.84
CA SER A 399 27.13 -24.60 -2.30
C SER A 399 25.83 -25.08 -2.96
N ALA A 400 25.31 -26.23 -2.60
CA ALA A 400 24.07 -26.78 -3.16
C ALA A 400 22.83 -25.90 -2.83
N LEU A 401 22.82 -25.24 -1.67
CA LEU A 401 21.74 -24.35 -1.29
C LEU A 401 21.85 -22.99 -1.99
N PHE A 402 23.07 -22.52 -2.21
CA PHE A 402 23.34 -21.33 -3.00
C PHE A 402 22.88 -21.52 -4.45
N GLU A 403 23.28 -22.64 -5.07
CA GLU A 403 22.84 -23.03 -6.41
C GLU A 403 21.30 -23.15 -6.51
N LYS A 404 20.67 -23.78 -5.53
CA LYS A 404 19.20 -23.87 -5.47
C LYS A 404 18.52 -22.51 -5.41
N LYS A 405 19.10 -21.53 -4.69
CA LYS A 405 18.52 -20.18 -4.50
C LYS A 405 18.82 -19.25 -5.65
N TYR A 406 20.06 -19.24 -6.12
CA TYR A 406 20.58 -18.26 -7.08
C TYR A 406 20.93 -18.86 -8.45
N GLY A 407 20.95 -20.20 -8.60
CA GLY A 407 21.44 -20.85 -9.80
C GLY A 407 22.93 -20.55 -10.01
N ASP A 408 23.33 -20.41 -11.28
CA ASP A 408 24.68 -20.06 -11.68
C ASP A 408 24.97 -18.55 -11.59
N GLN A 409 24.05 -17.76 -11.01
CA GLN A 409 24.20 -16.31 -10.98
C GLN A 409 25.43 -15.86 -10.19
N GLN A 410 26.16 -14.92 -10.78
CA GLN A 410 27.18 -14.12 -10.14
C GLN A 410 26.71 -12.66 -10.21
N PHE A 411 26.57 -12.01 -9.07
CA PHE A 411 26.08 -10.63 -9.01
C PHE A 411 27.26 -9.67 -8.94
N GLU A 412 27.30 -8.72 -9.85
CA GLU A 412 28.34 -7.68 -9.89
C GLU A 412 27.97 -6.49 -8.97
N THR A 413 26.68 -6.21 -8.83
CA THR A 413 26.19 -5.06 -8.06
C THR A 413 25.11 -5.46 -7.04
N ASP A 414 25.01 -4.65 -5.99
CA ASP A 414 23.98 -4.78 -4.95
C ASP A 414 22.56 -4.70 -5.53
N VAL A 415 22.32 -3.80 -6.50
CA VAL A 415 21.01 -3.65 -7.12
C VAL A 415 20.64 -4.85 -8.00
N GLU A 416 21.57 -5.51 -8.68
CA GLU A 416 21.30 -6.74 -9.44
C GLU A 416 20.86 -7.87 -8.52
N HIS A 417 21.60 -8.06 -7.42
CA HIS A 417 21.25 -9.03 -6.40
C HIS A 417 19.88 -8.73 -5.79
N PHE A 418 19.59 -7.44 -5.49
CA PHE A 418 18.28 -7.02 -5.01
C PHE A 418 17.17 -7.37 -5.99
N ILE A 419 17.26 -6.98 -7.25
CA ILE A 419 16.25 -7.24 -8.28
C ILE A 419 16.00 -8.74 -8.40
N TYR A 420 17.07 -9.55 -8.39
CA TYR A 420 16.91 -11.01 -8.44
C TYR A 420 16.13 -11.55 -7.24
N ASN A 421 16.49 -11.16 -6.02
CA ASN A 421 15.83 -11.64 -4.80
C ASN A 421 14.39 -11.13 -4.68
N TYR A 422 14.16 -9.88 -5.06
CA TYR A 422 12.86 -9.24 -4.95
C TYR A 422 11.87 -9.73 -6.03
N SER A 423 12.38 -10.27 -7.15
CA SER A 423 11.55 -10.80 -8.23
C SER A 423 10.85 -12.09 -7.79
N TYR A 424 9.52 -12.01 -7.68
CA TYR A 424 8.67 -13.14 -7.29
C TYR A 424 8.63 -14.22 -8.38
N THR A 425 8.56 -13.83 -9.66
CA THR A 425 8.68 -14.75 -10.80
C THR A 425 10.01 -14.54 -11.48
N LYS A 426 10.86 -15.55 -11.43
CA LYS A 426 12.20 -15.50 -12.03
C LYS A 426 12.12 -15.38 -13.56
N PRO A 427 13.11 -14.75 -14.22
CA PRO A 427 13.06 -14.45 -15.64
C PRO A 427 12.73 -15.65 -16.54
N ALA A 428 13.35 -16.80 -16.33
CA ALA A 428 13.13 -18.01 -17.11
C ALA A 428 11.67 -18.52 -17.06
N LEU A 429 11.05 -18.50 -15.89
CA LEU A 429 9.65 -18.88 -15.74
C LEU A 429 8.72 -17.83 -16.36
N LYS A 430 9.06 -16.56 -16.20
CA LYS A 430 8.28 -15.44 -16.72
C LYS A 430 8.23 -15.45 -18.26
N GLN A 431 9.33 -15.76 -18.94
CA GLN A 431 9.39 -15.90 -20.39
C GLN A 431 8.45 -16.99 -20.93
N ASN A 432 8.21 -18.05 -20.17
CA ASN A 432 7.25 -19.11 -20.54
C ASN A 432 5.80 -18.72 -20.24
N LEU A 433 5.58 -17.88 -19.22
CA LEU A 433 4.26 -17.45 -18.80
C LEU A 433 3.67 -16.38 -19.72
N LEU A 434 4.51 -15.51 -20.27
CA LEU A 434 4.11 -14.35 -21.05
C LEU A 434 4.11 -14.64 -22.55
N ALA A 435 3.23 -13.97 -23.30
CA ALA A 435 3.10 -14.15 -24.75
C ALA A 435 4.41 -13.82 -25.48
N LYS A 436 4.83 -14.68 -26.41
CA LYS A 436 6.13 -14.62 -27.10
C LYS A 436 6.28 -13.48 -28.11
N ASN A 437 5.17 -12.88 -28.55
CA ASN A 437 5.14 -11.79 -29.55
C ASN A 437 5.42 -10.40 -28.98
N ILE A 438 5.78 -10.31 -27.68
CA ILE A 438 6.04 -9.04 -26.99
C ILE A 438 7.52 -9.00 -26.57
N ASP A 439 8.17 -7.88 -26.82
CA ASP A 439 9.55 -7.63 -26.34
C ASP A 439 9.54 -7.34 -24.83
N TRP A 440 9.52 -8.40 -24.05
CA TRP A 440 9.57 -8.33 -22.59
C TRP A 440 10.94 -7.90 -22.08
N HIS A 441 12.01 -8.10 -22.87
CA HIS A 441 13.36 -7.70 -22.45
C HIS A 441 13.47 -6.18 -22.28
N THR A 442 13.06 -5.41 -23.30
CA THR A 442 13.03 -3.94 -23.21
C THR A 442 12.16 -3.44 -22.06
N ILE A 443 11.02 -4.11 -21.81
CA ILE A 443 10.15 -3.78 -20.68
C ILE A 443 10.86 -4.03 -19.34
N GLU A 444 11.56 -5.16 -19.17
CA GLU A 444 12.30 -5.47 -17.95
C GLU A 444 13.42 -4.46 -17.69
N LEU A 445 14.14 -4.02 -18.72
CA LEU A 445 15.16 -2.97 -18.56
C LEU A 445 14.57 -1.68 -18.00
N ALA A 446 13.38 -1.28 -18.46
CA ALA A 446 12.68 -0.11 -17.94
C ALA A 446 12.21 -0.29 -16.47
N LEU A 447 11.77 -1.50 -16.09
CA LEU A 447 11.42 -1.81 -14.70
C LEU A 447 12.65 -1.79 -13.79
N ASN A 448 13.76 -2.38 -14.24
CA ASN A 448 15.01 -2.42 -13.48
C ASN A 448 15.57 -1.01 -13.23
N GLN A 449 15.34 -0.08 -14.17
CA GLN A 449 15.76 1.32 -14.02
C GLN A 449 15.10 1.98 -12.78
N LYS A 450 13.87 1.61 -12.41
CA LYS A 450 13.20 2.12 -11.20
C LYS A 450 13.98 1.76 -9.94
N PHE A 451 14.48 0.53 -9.84
CA PHE A 451 15.27 0.10 -8.67
C PHE A 451 16.66 0.75 -8.67
N LYS A 452 17.32 0.85 -9.86
CA LYS A 452 18.58 1.59 -9.97
C LYS A 452 18.44 3.03 -9.51
N GLN A 453 17.35 3.70 -9.88
CA GLN A 453 17.04 5.05 -9.40
C GLN A 453 16.88 5.10 -7.89
N SER A 454 16.08 4.19 -7.30
CA SER A 454 15.86 4.12 -5.86
C SER A 454 17.17 3.92 -5.08
N PHE A 455 18.05 3.05 -5.55
CA PHE A 455 19.39 2.83 -4.96
C PHE A 455 20.28 4.07 -5.08
N ASN A 456 20.22 4.78 -6.20
CA ASN A 456 21.01 5.99 -6.43
C ASN A 456 20.58 7.17 -5.55
N GLU A 457 19.28 7.27 -5.22
CA GLU A 457 18.76 8.30 -4.32
C GLU A 457 19.39 8.24 -2.91
N VAL A 458 19.91 7.08 -2.51
CA VAL A 458 20.60 6.84 -1.24
C VAL A 458 21.97 6.15 -1.45
N SER A 459 22.71 6.55 -2.47
CA SER A 459 23.94 5.91 -2.92
C SER A 459 25.02 5.81 -1.83
N GLY A 460 25.06 6.75 -0.90
CA GLY A 460 26.01 6.76 0.25
C GLY A 460 25.67 5.78 1.36
N ALA A 461 24.47 5.17 1.36
CA ALA A 461 24.06 4.24 2.39
C ALA A 461 24.59 2.81 2.14
N ASP A 462 24.63 1.99 3.20
CA ASP A 462 24.92 0.57 3.05
C ASP A 462 23.82 -0.18 2.29
N TYR A 463 24.11 -1.39 1.80
CA TYR A 463 23.19 -2.17 0.98
C TYR A 463 21.86 -2.48 1.71
N GLN A 464 21.91 -2.77 3.01
CA GLN A 464 20.72 -3.06 3.80
C GLN A 464 19.79 -1.83 3.90
N THR A 465 20.36 -0.64 4.08
CA THR A 465 19.62 0.62 4.08
C THR A 465 19.01 0.91 2.71
N LYS A 466 19.74 0.70 1.61
CA LYS A 466 19.20 0.82 0.24
C LYS A 466 18.01 -0.10 0.00
N MET A 467 18.08 -1.34 0.49
CA MET A 467 16.96 -2.28 0.42
C MET A 467 15.75 -1.79 1.20
N MET A 468 15.91 -1.38 2.48
CA MET A 468 14.83 -0.86 3.32
C MET A 468 14.22 0.41 2.69
N TYR A 469 15.05 1.31 2.17
CA TYR A 469 14.59 2.50 1.45
C TYR A 469 13.71 2.14 0.25
N THR A 470 14.12 1.16 -0.54
CA THR A 470 13.34 0.68 -1.69
C THR A 470 12.04 -0.01 -1.26
N PHE A 471 12.06 -0.75 -0.15
CA PHE A 471 10.85 -1.33 0.41
C PHE A 471 9.86 -0.23 0.85
N GLU A 472 10.33 0.82 1.50
CA GLU A 472 9.48 1.93 1.96
C GLU A 472 8.94 2.76 0.79
N THR A 473 9.77 3.07 -0.21
CA THR A 473 9.38 3.98 -1.30
C THR A 473 8.68 3.29 -2.47
N VAL A 474 8.95 2.00 -2.70
CA VAL A 474 8.41 1.24 -3.83
C VAL A 474 7.45 0.14 -3.37
N HIS A 475 7.89 -0.76 -2.46
CA HIS A 475 7.09 -1.91 -2.03
C HIS A 475 5.85 -1.50 -1.23
N LEU A 476 5.99 -0.56 -0.30
CA LEU A 476 4.92 -0.07 0.56
C LEU A 476 3.70 0.43 -0.23
N GLN A 477 3.90 0.98 -1.45
CA GLN A 477 2.79 1.45 -2.28
C GLN A 477 1.79 0.33 -2.62
N GLY A 478 2.28 -0.88 -2.88
CA GLY A 478 1.43 -2.05 -3.11
C GLY A 478 0.64 -2.47 -1.86
N LEU A 479 1.27 -2.37 -0.68
CA LEU A 479 0.63 -2.70 0.60
C LEU A 479 -0.44 -1.66 0.97
N LEU A 480 -0.15 -0.38 0.83
CA LEU A 480 -1.10 0.70 1.11
C LEU A 480 -2.31 0.64 0.17
N SER A 481 -2.09 0.40 -1.14
CA SER A 481 -3.16 0.18 -2.10
C SER A 481 -4.05 -1.01 -1.71
N ARG A 482 -3.45 -2.13 -1.25
CA ARG A 482 -4.17 -3.29 -0.74
C ARG A 482 -5.09 -2.92 0.43
N VAL A 483 -4.54 -2.27 1.44
CA VAL A 483 -5.28 -1.91 2.65
C VAL A 483 -6.40 -0.92 2.31
N ASP A 484 -6.10 0.16 1.57
CA ASP A 484 -7.10 1.17 1.19
C ASP A 484 -8.24 0.52 0.39
N THR A 485 -7.93 -0.28 -0.65
CA THR A 485 -8.95 -0.91 -1.49
C THR A 485 -9.85 -1.85 -0.71
N THR A 486 -9.27 -2.77 0.08
CA THR A 486 -10.05 -3.81 0.78
C THR A 486 -10.97 -3.23 1.85
N THR A 487 -10.54 -2.18 2.52
CA THR A 487 -11.34 -1.53 3.56
C THR A 487 -12.35 -0.54 2.97
N MET A 488 -11.93 0.24 1.97
CA MET A 488 -12.85 1.20 1.34
C MET A 488 -13.94 0.57 0.51
N ALA A 489 -13.70 -0.62 -0.05
CA ALA A 489 -14.77 -1.40 -0.69
C ALA A 489 -15.97 -1.69 0.26
N THR A 490 -15.76 -1.56 1.56
CA THR A 490 -16.79 -1.73 2.61
C THR A 490 -17.08 -0.45 3.40
N SER A 491 -16.57 0.70 2.96
CA SER A 491 -16.70 1.98 3.67
C SER A 491 -16.11 1.95 5.09
N VAL A 492 -14.96 1.29 5.27
CA VAL A 492 -14.14 1.33 6.49
C VAL A 492 -12.85 2.09 6.20
N GLU A 493 -12.46 3.00 7.08
CA GLU A 493 -11.18 3.70 6.97
C GLU A 493 -10.06 2.95 7.68
N ALA A 494 -9.07 2.46 6.95
CA ALA A 494 -7.85 1.96 7.55
C ALA A 494 -6.85 3.08 7.82
N ARG A 495 -6.24 3.03 9.01
CA ARG A 495 -5.16 3.92 9.47
C ARG A 495 -3.92 3.11 9.79
N VAL A 496 -2.76 3.61 9.37
CA VAL A 496 -1.48 2.89 9.41
C VAL A 496 -0.46 3.65 10.28
N PRO A 497 -0.41 3.38 11.61
CA PRO A 497 0.44 4.11 12.53
C PRO A 497 1.94 4.04 12.19
N PHE A 498 2.43 2.92 11.67
CA PHE A 498 3.84 2.78 11.29
C PHE A 498 4.22 3.58 10.04
N VAL A 499 3.24 4.06 9.27
CA VAL A 499 3.41 4.92 8.09
C VAL A 499 3.23 6.41 8.46
N ASP A 500 3.47 6.79 9.70
CA ASP A 500 3.62 8.19 10.12
C ASP A 500 4.98 8.70 9.64
N HIS A 501 5.01 9.77 8.85
CA HIS A 501 6.26 10.25 8.26
C HIS A 501 7.33 10.55 9.31
N ARG A 502 6.97 11.06 10.50
CA ARG A 502 7.90 11.34 11.60
C ARG A 502 8.53 10.05 12.13
N LEU A 503 7.76 8.96 12.19
CA LEU A 503 8.23 7.64 12.59
C LEU A 503 9.12 7.03 11.50
N VAL A 504 8.72 7.15 10.23
CA VAL A 504 9.51 6.68 9.08
C VAL A 504 10.85 7.42 9.01
N GLU A 505 10.84 8.75 9.04
CA GLU A 505 12.04 9.59 9.06
C GLU A 505 12.98 9.19 10.20
N PHE A 506 12.44 9.03 11.41
CA PHE A 506 13.22 8.59 12.56
C PHE A 506 13.78 7.16 12.38
N ALA A 507 12.97 6.24 11.84
CA ALA A 507 13.42 4.87 11.61
C ALA A 507 14.63 4.80 10.67
N PHE A 508 14.71 5.69 9.67
CA PHE A 508 15.87 5.75 8.77
C PHE A 508 17.11 6.41 9.38
N SER A 509 17.00 7.06 10.52
CA SER A 509 18.16 7.50 11.33
C SER A 509 18.69 6.42 12.29
N ILE A 510 17.95 5.31 12.51
CA ILE A 510 18.38 4.21 13.39
C ILE A 510 19.36 3.30 12.63
N PRO A 511 20.58 3.06 13.17
CA PRO A 511 21.53 2.13 12.58
C PRO A 511 20.96 0.70 12.43
N ASN A 512 21.26 0.04 11.31
CA ASN A 512 20.72 -1.28 10.97
C ASN A 512 21.01 -2.36 12.01
N LYS A 513 22.11 -2.24 12.78
CA LYS A 513 22.44 -3.16 13.89
C LYS A 513 21.38 -3.20 14.99
N TYR A 514 20.51 -2.18 15.10
CA TYR A 514 19.38 -2.16 16.04
C TYR A 514 18.06 -2.63 15.39
N LYS A 515 18.04 -2.81 14.08
CA LYS A 515 16.87 -3.34 13.35
C LYS A 515 16.99 -4.86 13.17
N LEU A 516 18.12 -5.33 12.65
CA LEU A 516 18.46 -6.75 12.51
C LEU A 516 19.68 -7.05 13.37
N LYS A 517 19.44 -7.37 14.63
CA LYS A 517 20.53 -7.58 15.61
C LYS A 517 20.95 -9.03 15.66
N TRP A 518 22.24 -9.31 15.54
CA TRP A 518 22.79 -10.63 15.83
C TRP A 518 22.62 -10.95 17.32
N ASN A 519 22.20 -12.19 17.63
CA ASN A 519 21.93 -12.61 19.01
C ASN A 519 23.20 -12.62 19.86
N SER A 520 24.35 -12.93 19.24
CA SER A 520 25.67 -12.88 19.86
C SER A 520 26.76 -12.69 18.80
N SER A 521 28.00 -12.40 19.22
CA SER A 521 29.16 -12.36 18.32
C SER A 521 29.43 -13.75 17.68
N LYS A 522 29.14 -14.83 18.40
CA LYS A 522 29.23 -16.20 17.88
C LYS A 522 28.19 -16.42 16.79
N ASP A 523 26.95 -15.98 17.01
CA ASP A 523 25.86 -16.07 16.04
C ASP A 523 26.15 -15.25 14.79
N GLN A 524 26.80 -14.08 14.94
CA GLN A 524 27.24 -13.30 13.80
C GLN A 524 28.23 -14.05 12.91
N VAL A 525 29.21 -14.71 13.50
CA VAL A 525 30.20 -15.51 12.76
C VAL A 525 29.52 -16.71 12.09
N LEU A 526 28.67 -17.43 12.82
CA LEU A 526 27.94 -18.58 12.27
C LEU A 526 26.96 -18.16 11.17
N GLY A 527 26.24 -17.08 11.38
CA GLY A 527 25.22 -16.62 10.45
C GLY A 527 25.79 -16.10 9.13
N LYS A 528 26.93 -15.39 9.17
CA LYS A 528 27.62 -14.91 7.96
C LYS A 528 28.19 -16.03 7.07
N ASN A 529 28.39 -17.22 7.60
CA ASN A 529 28.83 -18.39 6.87
C ASN A 529 27.65 -19.25 6.35
N LYS A 530 26.43 -18.76 6.44
CA LYS A 530 25.21 -19.43 6.00
C LYS A 530 24.40 -18.50 5.09
N LEU A 531 23.50 -19.08 4.29
CA LEU A 531 22.53 -18.29 3.55
C LEU A 531 21.53 -17.60 4.50
N ALA A 532 21.05 -16.44 4.10
CA ALA A 532 20.07 -15.67 4.87
C ALA A 532 18.84 -16.50 5.31
N ASP A 533 18.39 -17.44 4.45
CA ASP A 533 17.28 -18.35 4.75
C ASP A 533 17.58 -19.33 5.90
N GLN A 534 18.85 -19.61 6.17
CA GLN A 534 19.32 -20.48 7.25
C GLN A 534 19.76 -19.69 8.49
N SER A 535 19.99 -18.40 8.31
CA SER A 535 20.59 -17.52 9.33
C SER A 535 19.54 -16.68 10.05
N SER A 536 18.63 -16.06 9.30
CA SER A 536 17.64 -15.13 9.86
C SER A 536 16.63 -15.84 10.77
N GLU A 537 16.26 -15.19 11.87
CA GLU A 537 15.41 -15.69 12.96
C GLU A 537 15.99 -16.88 13.77
N ILE A 538 17.20 -17.33 13.41
CA ILE A 538 17.93 -18.37 14.16
C ILE A 538 19.13 -17.73 14.88
N HIS A 539 19.93 -16.98 14.13
CA HIS A 539 21.14 -16.33 14.63
C HIS A 539 20.94 -14.81 14.85
N ASP A 540 19.83 -14.25 14.37
CA ASP A 540 19.50 -12.83 14.54
C ASP A 540 18.05 -12.62 14.99
N THR A 541 17.78 -11.39 15.42
CA THR A 541 16.44 -10.92 15.78
C THR A 541 16.02 -9.79 14.84
N PRO A 542 15.15 -10.05 13.85
CA PRO A 542 14.50 -9.01 13.05
C PRO A 542 13.59 -8.14 13.90
N LYS A 543 13.41 -6.86 13.51
CA LYS A 543 12.66 -5.85 14.28
C LYS A 543 13.14 -5.69 15.71
N TYR A 544 14.44 -5.88 15.98
CA TYR A 544 14.97 -5.91 17.34
C TYR A 544 14.53 -4.71 18.17
N ILE A 545 14.75 -3.49 17.66
CA ILE A 545 14.44 -2.26 18.41
C ILE A 545 12.92 -2.14 18.70
N LEU A 546 12.06 -2.56 17.76
CA LEU A 546 10.61 -2.56 17.94
C LEU A 546 10.18 -3.60 18.99
N LYS A 547 10.77 -4.80 18.95
CA LYS A 547 10.54 -5.85 19.95
C LYS A 547 10.98 -5.40 21.35
N LYS A 548 12.12 -4.72 21.44
CA LYS A 548 12.62 -4.15 22.71
C LYS A 548 11.69 -3.08 23.29
N VAL A 549 11.09 -2.23 22.46
CA VAL A 549 10.01 -1.34 22.92
C VAL A 549 8.81 -2.17 23.35
N GLY A 550 8.48 -3.21 22.60
CA GLY A 550 7.36 -4.12 22.87
C GLY A 550 7.41 -4.85 24.20
N GLU A 551 8.61 -5.11 24.77
CA GLU A 551 8.80 -5.77 26.08
C GLU A 551 8.08 -5.06 27.24
N LYS A 552 7.75 -3.77 27.07
CA LYS A 552 6.96 -3.00 28.04
C LYS A 552 5.45 -3.36 27.98
N TYR A 553 5.03 -4.02 26.93
CA TYR A 553 3.60 -4.16 26.58
C TYR A 553 3.18 -5.61 26.37
N LEU A 554 4.05 -6.45 25.86
CA LEU A 554 3.70 -7.77 25.34
C LEU A 554 4.62 -8.85 25.94
N PRO A 555 4.11 -10.06 26.17
CA PRO A 555 4.92 -11.17 26.63
C PRO A 555 5.86 -11.68 25.54
N ASP A 556 6.94 -12.35 25.94
CA ASP A 556 7.96 -12.90 25.05
C ASP A 556 7.41 -13.87 24.01
N ASP A 557 6.40 -14.66 24.36
CA ASP A 557 5.73 -15.60 23.44
C ASP A 557 5.03 -14.91 22.26
N VAL A 558 4.69 -13.64 22.38
CA VAL A 558 4.17 -12.81 21.29
C VAL A 558 5.31 -12.13 20.53
N LEU A 559 6.29 -11.58 21.26
CA LEU A 559 7.37 -10.77 20.68
C LEU A 559 8.39 -11.60 19.89
N TYR A 560 8.77 -12.77 20.42
CA TYR A 560 9.90 -13.56 19.91
C TYR A 560 9.49 -14.86 19.22
N ARG A 561 8.17 -15.08 19.03
CA ARG A 561 7.70 -16.21 18.22
C ARG A 561 8.20 -16.11 16.79
N LYS A 562 8.33 -17.26 16.14
CA LYS A 562 8.61 -17.30 14.71
C LYS A 562 7.49 -16.60 13.94
N LYS A 563 7.88 -15.71 13.02
CA LYS A 563 6.91 -15.03 12.16
C LYS A 563 6.20 -16.04 11.26
N MET A 564 4.88 -16.12 11.39
CA MET A 564 4.01 -16.74 10.40
C MET A 564 3.48 -15.60 9.54
N GLY A 565 3.56 -15.69 8.23
CA GLY A 565 2.85 -14.76 7.36
C GLY A 565 1.33 -14.97 7.50
N PHE A 566 0.55 -14.28 6.68
CA PHE A 566 -0.87 -14.59 6.52
C PHE A 566 -1.05 -15.47 5.26
N PRO A 567 -0.75 -16.78 5.33
CA PRO A 567 -0.80 -17.66 4.17
C PRO A 567 -2.25 -17.98 3.80
N VAL A 568 -2.48 -18.13 2.48
CA VAL A 568 -3.75 -18.60 1.92
C VAL A 568 -3.49 -19.96 1.29
N PRO A 569 -4.32 -21.00 1.51
CA PRO A 569 -4.07 -22.36 1.06
C PRO A 569 -4.31 -22.59 -0.45
N LEU A 570 -3.74 -21.71 -1.30
CA LEU A 570 -3.94 -21.73 -2.75
C LEU A 570 -3.51 -23.03 -3.42
N ASP A 571 -2.42 -23.62 -2.95
CA ASP A 571 -1.90 -24.88 -3.47
C ASP A 571 -2.89 -26.02 -3.25
N LYS A 572 -3.52 -26.10 -2.07
CA LYS A 572 -4.57 -27.08 -1.78
C LYS A 572 -5.81 -26.87 -2.65
N TRP A 573 -6.24 -25.61 -2.81
CA TRP A 573 -7.45 -25.28 -3.55
C TRP A 573 -7.27 -25.45 -5.07
N LEU A 574 -6.18 -24.91 -5.64
CA LEU A 574 -5.89 -25.03 -7.07
C LEU A 574 -5.42 -26.44 -7.49
N GLY A 575 -4.84 -27.20 -6.56
CA GLY A 575 -4.53 -28.62 -6.77
C GLY A 575 -5.70 -29.56 -6.47
N GLY A 576 -6.87 -29.04 -6.07
CA GLY A 576 -8.04 -29.79 -5.63
C GLY A 576 -9.37 -29.19 -6.12
N SER A 577 -10.16 -28.67 -5.18
CA SER A 577 -11.57 -28.26 -5.40
C SER A 577 -11.79 -27.19 -6.48
N PHE A 578 -10.81 -26.33 -6.74
CA PHE A 578 -10.92 -25.21 -7.68
C PHE A 578 -10.18 -25.44 -9.01
N ALA A 579 -9.54 -26.59 -9.23
CA ALA A 579 -8.76 -26.86 -10.43
C ALA A 579 -9.59 -26.79 -11.73
N ASP A 580 -10.79 -27.35 -11.73
CA ASP A 580 -11.67 -27.38 -12.92
C ASP A 580 -12.23 -26.00 -13.27
N ASP A 581 -12.55 -25.18 -12.28
CA ASP A 581 -13.00 -23.81 -12.51
C ASP A 581 -11.85 -22.92 -13.01
N ALA A 582 -10.63 -23.12 -12.51
CA ALA A 582 -9.45 -22.48 -13.05
C ALA A 582 -9.23 -22.83 -14.53
N ARG A 583 -9.38 -24.11 -14.93
CA ARG A 583 -9.31 -24.52 -16.33
C ARG A 583 -10.38 -23.87 -17.21
N LYS A 584 -11.64 -23.78 -16.73
CA LYS A 584 -12.73 -23.09 -17.45
C LYS A 584 -12.42 -21.62 -17.69
N ILE A 585 -11.91 -20.90 -16.68
CA ILE A 585 -11.52 -19.50 -16.78
C ILE A 585 -10.41 -19.33 -17.83
N LEU A 586 -9.37 -20.15 -17.79
CA LEU A 586 -8.23 -20.09 -18.72
C LEU A 586 -8.59 -20.56 -20.15
N ALA A 587 -9.66 -21.33 -20.33
CA ALA A 587 -10.14 -21.77 -21.63
C ALA A 587 -10.89 -20.68 -22.41
N ASP A 588 -11.24 -19.54 -21.80
CA ASP A 588 -11.90 -18.41 -22.50
C ASP A 588 -10.94 -17.73 -23.47
N LYS A 589 -10.97 -18.16 -24.72
CA LYS A 589 -10.16 -17.61 -25.82
C LYS A 589 -10.47 -16.14 -26.15
N ASN A 590 -11.63 -15.63 -25.73
CA ASN A 590 -12.06 -14.25 -25.96
C ASN A 590 -11.58 -13.29 -24.84
N ASN A 591 -10.90 -13.80 -23.84
CA ASN A 591 -10.36 -12.97 -22.77
C ASN A 591 -9.15 -12.16 -23.26
N ILE A 592 -9.16 -10.86 -22.98
CA ILE A 592 -8.10 -9.94 -23.41
C ILE A 592 -6.71 -10.34 -22.81
N ALA A 593 -6.69 -11.01 -21.67
CA ALA A 593 -5.45 -11.50 -21.06
C ALA A 593 -4.64 -12.44 -21.98
N ASN A 594 -5.30 -13.13 -22.94
CA ASN A 594 -4.62 -13.97 -23.94
C ASN A 594 -3.65 -13.19 -24.85
N GLN A 595 -3.78 -11.87 -24.93
CA GLN A 595 -2.85 -11.02 -25.69
C GLN A 595 -1.46 -10.95 -25.03
N VAL A 596 -1.37 -11.21 -23.72
CA VAL A 596 -0.16 -11.04 -22.92
C VAL A 596 0.28 -12.31 -22.20
N ILE A 597 -0.54 -13.37 -22.15
CA ILE A 597 -0.29 -14.64 -21.44
C ILE A 597 -0.19 -15.79 -22.43
N ASP A 598 0.77 -16.69 -22.22
CA ASP A 598 0.80 -18.03 -22.84
C ASP A 598 -0.08 -18.98 -22.01
N THR A 599 -1.36 -19.05 -22.36
CA THR A 599 -2.36 -19.85 -21.64
C THR A 599 -2.05 -21.34 -21.69
N SER A 600 -1.38 -21.84 -22.75
CA SER A 600 -1.03 -23.26 -22.89
C SER A 600 0.01 -23.67 -21.83
N PHE A 601 0.96 -22.81 -21.56
CA PHE A 601 1.93 -23.00 -20.48
C PHE A 601 1.24 -23.00 -19.11
N VAL A 602 0.33 -22.06 -18.85
CA VAL A 602 -0.39 -21.97 -17.57
C VAL A 602 -1.24 -23.23 -17.32
N LEU A 603 -1.92 -23.75 -18.35
CA LEU A 603 -2.67 -25.00 -18.27
C LEU A 603 -1.76 -26.19 -17.90
N SER A 604 -0.53 -26.24 -18.45
CA SER A 604 0.45 -27.26 -18.07
C SER A 604 0.87 -27.18 -16.59
N LEU A 605 0.84 -25.98 -15.98
CA LEU A 605 1.09 -25.81 -14.54
C LEU A 605 -0.06 -26.37 -13.69
N LEU A 606 -1.31 -26.28 -14.16
CA LEU A 606 -2.47 -26.87 -13.49
C LEU A 606 -2.44 -28.41 -13.53
N ASP A 607 -1.78 -28.99 -14.53
CA ASP A 607 -1.63 -30.43 -14.67
C ASP A 607 -0.41 -30.99 -13.92
N ASP A 608 0.42 -30.12 -13.32
CA ASP A 608 1.57 -30.54 -12.52
C ASP A 608 1.11 -31.26 -11.25
N LYS A 609 1.51 -32.52 -11.10
CA LYS A 609 1.20 -33.37 -9.93
C LYS A 609 1.69 -32.78 -8.59
N ASN A 610 2.64 -31.86 -8.63
CA ASN A 610 3.18 -31.18 -7.45
C ASN A 610 2.42 -29.90 -7.08
N LEU A 611 1.45 -29.45 -7.89
CA LEU A 611 0.76 -28.19 -7.65
C LEU A 611 0.18 -28.09 -6.24
N ALA A 612 -0.48 -29.16 -5.76
CA ALA A 612 -1.06 -29.25 -4.42
C ALA A 612 -0.06 -29.17 -3.25
N LYS A 613 1.25 -29.23 -3.55
CA LYS A 613 2.36 -29.15 -2.58
C LYS A 613 3.33 -28.01 -2.90
N ASN A 614 3.05 -27.21 -3.92
CA ASN A 614 3.93 -26.14 -4.39
C ASN A 614 3.21 -24.78 -4.39
N HIS A 615 3.22 -24.13 -3.23
CA HIS A 615 2.62 -22.82 -3.05
C HIS A 615 3.13 -21.77 -4.06
N SER A 616 4.43 -21.80 -4.39
CA SER A 616 5.03 -20.89 -5.38
C SER A 616 4.42 -21.06 -6.76
N LEU A 617 4.15 -22.29 -7.18
CA LEU A 617 3.53 -22.60 -8.47
C LEU A 617 2.06 -22.22 -8.47
N ALA A 618 1.32 -22.59 -7.43
CA ALA A 618 -0.09 -22.21 -7.25
C ALA A 618 -0.29 -20.70 -7.29
N MET A 619 0.65 -19.96 -6.71
CA MET A 619 0.61 -18.49 -6.74
C MET A 619 0.75 -17.92 -8.17
N LYS A 620 1.54 -18.53 -9.08
CA LYS A 620 1.64 -18.08 -10.49
C LYS A 620 0.33 -18.31 -11.23
N VAL A 621 -0.29 -19.46 -11.05
CA VAL A 621 -1.61 -19.74 -11.60
C VAL A 621 -2.63 -18.74 -11.07
N TRP A 622 -2.64 -18.49 -9.76
CA TRP A 622 -3.52 -17.50 -9.13
C TRP A 622 -3.34 -16.10 -9.70
N MET A 623 -2.11 -15.65 -9.93
CA MET A 623 -1.82 -14.34 -10.55
C MET A 623 -2.40 -14.24 -11.96
N VAL A 624 -2.33 -15.31 -12.75
CA VAL A 624 -2.95 -15.33 -14.09
C VAL A 624 -4.46 -15.28 -14.01
N LEU A 625 -5.08 -16.06 -13.12
CA LEU A 625 -6.53 -16.03 -12.89
C LEU A 625 -7.02 -14.62 -12.50
N ASN A 626 -6.25 -13.90 -11.68
CA ASN A 626 -6.56 -12.52 -11.34
C ASN A 626 -6.48 -11.57 -12.54
N LEU A 627 -5.50 -11.74 -13.43
CA LEU A 627 -5.41 -10.96 -14.65
C LEU A 627 -6.60 -11.26 -15.58
N PHE A 628 -7.01 -12.52 -15.69
CA PHE A 628 -8.20 -12.91 -16.46
C PHE A 628 -9.46 -12.29 -15.86
N ALA A 629 -9.62 -12.31 -14.54
CA ALA A 629 -10.75 -11.68 -13.86
C ALA A 629 -10.77 -10.15 -14.10
N PHE A 630 -9.61 -9.49 -14.02
CA PHE A 630 -9.47 -8.07 -14.33
C PHE A 630 -9.86 -7.75 -15.78
N CYS A 631 -9.33 -8.48 -16.76
CA CYS A 631 -9.65 -8.28 -18.16
C CYS A 631 -11.15 -8.53 -18.46
N SER A 632 -11.78 -9.48 -17.77
CA SER A 632 -13.22 -9.74 -17.87
C SER A 632 -14.03 -8.58 -17.30
N ALA A 633 -13.68 -8.09 -16.10
CA ALA A 633 -14.39 -6.99 -15.44
C ALA A 633 -14.33 -5.69 -16.26
N TYR A 634 -13.22 -5.46 -16.96
CA TYR A 634 -12.98 -4.23 -17.72
C TYR A 634 -13.01 -4.40 -19.25
N LYS A 635 -13.63 -5.48 -19.75
CA LYS A 635 -13.70 -5.80 -21.19
C LYS A 635 -14.27 -4.66 -22.05
N SER A 636 -15.24 -3.91 -21.54
CA SER A 636 -15.83 -2.76 -22.22
C SER A 636 -14.88 -1.57 -22.38
N HIS A 637 -13.87 -1.46 -21.51
CA HIS A 637 -12.92 -0.34 -21.44
C HIS A 637 -11.55 -0.68 -22.01
N LEU A 638 -11.27 -1.96 -22.27
CA LEU A 638 -10.02 -2.40 -22.87
C LEU A 638 -10.18 -2.66 -24.37
N VAL A 639 -9.08 -2.45 -25.13
CA VAL A 639 -9.02 -2.78 -26.55
C VAL A 639 -8.90 -4.29 -26.70
N SER A 640 -9.87 -4.90 -27.41
CA SER A 640 -9.76 -6.28 -27.91
C SER A 640 -9.16 -6.22 -29.31
N THR A 641 -8.03 -6.85 -29.54
CA THR A 641 -7.44 -7.03 -30.88
C THR A 641 -8.23 -8.04 -31.68
#